data_8a5bb4364f51d95575a6f1ab2321c2d9
#
_entry.id   8a5bb4364f51d95575a6f1ab2321c2d9
#
_cell.length_a   1.000
_cell.length_b   1.000
_cell.length_c   1.000
_cell.angle_alpha   90.00
_cell.angle_beta   90.00
_cell.angle_gamma   90.00
#
_symmetry.space_group_name_H-M   'P 1'
#
loop_
_entity.id
_entity.type
_entity.pdbx_description
1 polymer ?
#
loop_
_entity_poly.entity_id
_entity_poly.type
_entity_poly.pdbx_seq_one_letter_code
_entity_poly.pdbx_strand_id
1 'polypeptide(L)'
;MPNDTLPEWEQVLSAKSDYLKSKVLRAMPSLPLQGSLDFTYRCNNNCRHCWLRIPPGSPEKRYELTLDEIKAIVDQARAMGCREWSISGGEHMLRPDFADIFDYVTRKATHYSLNTNGTLITPAIAQLLKRKGTKMIALYGATAEVYDDVTRHPGGFEAVMRGFAYLREVDAGFIVQLIPMRANWHQWDKMIEFAQSLSPHWRVGAPWLYLSSSGSAAKNREIAAQRLSPRDVIELDKPDPAYGERMEELQGSKGAEEQGSTSAPLLPCSSASSDDRLFALCIAGRRDFHIDAYGMMSWCCFVKDPALRYDLRRGTFREAWEEFIPSCADKVRGGDEWRAHCGRCEKRADCRWCAVYAYLETGRYSAPIPYLCAVADEARKFKDEWQTRHRRYFRIAGITVRVESDLDFDAIKFKDEFAAFAVDGPGDDNVTLRHHFELPDLKGKDLGEELYRKAPWAISQQKNGTWFYRGISPDGTDRELHRVAVFNPDHTHGTIYSPPRDAERIRSDGWHSLSLFPTDQIWLAPLLADRHAVLLHSAAAIVNGQGLLFIGHADAGKSTTMMLLKNASRLPKFPKTSEVSVEILCDDRNVVRKWAPPSNSPRFAGGELPPLSATGEHPHPSPPPPMAREGEWRVHGTWSHGDVADVSSASAPLRAILFLQQADENAIIPLTDRKEIWRRLLATLIKPMVTAEWWQKELDVLQAIVDEIPCYTMRFDQSGAIVAELVRLADRS
;
A
#
# COMPACT_ATOMS: atom_id res chain seq x y z
N MET A 1 0.27 22.90 8.74
CA MET A 1 -1.18 22.59 8.58
C MET A 1 -1.79 22.62 9.95
N PRO A 2 -2.86 23.37 10.25
CA PRO A 2 -3.49 23.31 11.56
C PRO A 2 -4.16 21.95 11.74
N ASN A 3 -4.03 21.40 12.93
CA ASN A 3 -4.66 20.16 13.38
C ASN A 3 -6.17 20.16 13.11
N ASP A 4 -6.61 19.47 12.07
CA ASP A 4 -8.00 19.01 11.93
C ASP A 4 -8.21 17.78 12.82
N THR A 5 -8.19 17.97 14.13
CA THR A 5 -8.88 17.05 15.02
C THR A 5 -10.37 17.27 14.80
N LEU A 6 -11.02 16.27 14.19
CA LEU A 6 -12.49 16.24 14.11
C LEU A 6 -13.07 16.58 15.49
N PRO A 7 -14.13 17.39 15.59
CA PRO A 7 -14.79 17.64 16.85
C PRO A 7 -15.07 16.34 17.60
N GLU A 8 -14.99 16.35 18.92
CA GLU A 8 -15.11 15.17 19.78
C GLU A 8 -16.32 14.29 19.43
N TRP A 9 -17.46 14.90 19.10
CA TRP A 9 -18.66 14.20 18.68
C TRP A 9 -18.54 13.56 17.27
N GLU A 10 -17.75 14.11 16.35
CA GLU A 10 -17.44 13.49 15.04
C GLU A 10 -16.50 12.31 15.19
N GLN A 11 -15.58 12.37 16.14
CA GLN A 11 -14.75 11.23 16.51
C GLN A 11 -15.60 10.10 17.12
N VAL A 12 -16.56 10.44 17.97
CA VAL A 12 -17.52 9.47 18.55
C VAL A 12 -18.41 8.87 17.47
N LEU A 13 -18.89 9.68 16.50
CA LEU A 13 -19.69 9.19 15.38
C LEU A 13 -18.88 8.33 14.40
N SER A 14 -17.63 8.72 14.13
CA SER A 14 -16.71 7.94 13.32
C SER A 14 -16.41 6.59 14.01
N ALA A 15 -16.07 6.59 15.28
CA ALA A 15 -15.83 5.39 16.06
C ALA A 15 -17.07 4.49 16.12
N LYS A 16 -18.28 5.06 16.29
CA LYS A 16 -19.54 4.30 16.20
C LYS A 16 -19.80 3.78 14.80
N SER A 17 -19.53 4.58 13.76
CA SER A 17 -19.65 4.15 12.37
C SER A 17 -18.71 2.98 12.07
N ASP A 18 -17.47 3.05 12.53
CA ASP A 18 -16.49 1.99 12.34
C ASP A 18 -16.81 0.74 13.17
N TYR A 19 -17.30 0.91 14.39
CA TYR A 19 -17.83 -0.18 15.21
C TYR A 19 -19.07 -0.82 14.57
N LEU A 20 -19.98 -0.02 14.04
CA LEU A 20 -21.17 -0.48 13.33
C LEU A 20 -20.83 -1.11 11.96
N LYS A 21 -19.73 -0.73 11.33
CA LYS A 21 -19.17 -1.40 10.14
C LYS A 21 -18.41 -2.68 10.48
N SER A 22 -18.13 -2.96 11.75
CA SER A 22 -17.42 -4.13 12.25
C SER A 22 -18.29 -5.39 12.33
N LYS A 23 -17.69 -6.50 12.75
CA LYS A 23 -18.24 -7.88 12.79
C LYS A 23 -19.72 -8.02 13.24
N VAL A 24 -20.18 -7.18 14.16
CA VAL A 24 -21.55 -7.28 14.71
C VAL A 24 -22.61 -7.01 13.64
N LEU A 25 -22.35 -6.08 12.71
CA LEU A 25 -23.34 -5.75 11.67
C LEU A 25 -23.36 -6.71 10.48
N ARG A 26 -22.37 -7.57 10.32
CA ARG A 26 -22.40 -8.59 9.26
C ARG A 26 -23.44 -9.69 9.54
N ALA A 27 -23.73 -9.92 10.79
CA ALA A 27 -24.76 -10.88 11.23
C ALA A 27 -26.15 -10.25 11.34
N MET A 28 -26.27 -8.90 11.21
CA MET A 28 -27.56 -8.20 11.30
C MET A 28 -28.16 -7.96 9.92
N PRO A 29 -29.50 -7.85 9.82
CA PRO A 29 -30.16 -7.45 8.57
C PRO A 29 -29.55 -6.16 8.01
N SER A 30 -29.48 -6.06 6.70
CA SER A 30 -29.01 -4.85 6.02
C SER A 30 -29.94 -3.66 6.35
N LEU A 31 -29.44 -2.64 7.06
CA LEU A 31 -30.22 -1.45 7.40
C LEU A 31 -29.93 -0.31 6.42
N PRO A 32 -30.94 0.44 5.95
CA PRO A 32 -30.78 1.59 5.06
C PRO A 32 -30.32 2.82 5.85
N LEU A 33 -29.01 2.95 6.11
CA LEU A 33 -28.48 4.02 6.97
C LEU A 33 -28.34 5.36 6.24
N GLN A 34 -28.05 5.33 4.93
CA GLN A 34 -27.80 6.50 4.11
C GLN A 34 -28.67 6.50 2.86
N GLY A 35 -29.42 7.58 2.65
CA GLY A 35 -30.23 7.79 1.46
C GLY A 35 -29.62 8.82 0.52
N SER A 36 -29.67 8.54 -0.79
CA SER A 36 -29.46 9.54 -1.84
C SER A 36 -30.82 9.91 -2.44
N LEU A 37 -31.14 11.19 -2.50
CA LEU A 37 -32.42 11.68 -2.98
C LEU A 37 -32.22 12.80 -3.99
N ASP A 38 -32.74 12.60 -5.21
CA ASP A 38 -32.74 13.63 -6.23
C ASP A 38 -34.08 14.38 -6.18
N PHE A 39 -34.04 15.68 -5.90
CA PHE A 39 -35.26 16.50 -5.79
C PHE A 39 -35.86 16.81 -7.16
N THR A 40 -35.01 16.98 -8.17
CA THR A 40 -35.38 17.22 -9.54
C THR A 40 -34.26 16.79 -10.48
N TYR A 41 -34.57 16.45 -11.71
CA TYR A 41 -33.55 16.28 -12.76
C TYR A 41 -33.39 17.53 -13.64
N ARG A 42 -34.29 18.50 -13.49
CA ARG A 42 -34.20 19.77 -14.22
C ARG A 42 -33.02 20.60 -13.70
N CYS A 43 -32.35 21.29 -14.61
CA CYS A 43 -31.22 22.14 -14.30
C CYS A 43 -31.23 23.41 -15.17
N ASN A 44 -30.83 24.53 -14.60
CA ASN A 44 -30.65 25.79 -15.35
C ASN A 44 -29.33 25.83 -16.15
N ASN A 45 -28.41 24.90 -15.87
CA ASN A 45 -27.22 24.66 -16.67
C ASN A 45 -27.46 23.53 -17.71
N ASN A 46 -26.73 23.57 -18.83
CA ASN A 46 -26.75 22.55 -19.87
C ASN A 46 -25.32 22.01 -20.08
N CYS A 47 -24.66 21.60 -19.01
CA CYS A 47 -23.24 21.28 -18.99
C CYS A 47 -22.88 20.20 -20.01
N ARG A 48 -21.74 20.35 -20.70
CA ARG A 48 -21.23 19.43 -21.73
C ARG A 48 -21.02 18.00 -21.25
N HIS A 49 -20.63 17.85 -19.99
CA HIS A 49 -20.33 16.56 -19.34
C HIS A 49 -21.54 15.95 -18.62
N CYS A 50 -22.66 16.69 -18.48
CA CYS A 50 -23.76 16.25 -17.63
C CYS A 50 -24.55 15.10 -18.26
N TRP A 51 -24.69 14.04 -17.52
CA TRP A 51 -25.40 12.83 -17.92
C TRP A 51 -26.93 12.94 -17.82
N LEU A 52 -27.48 13.93 -17.11
CA LEU A 52 -28.93 14.20 -17.00
C LEU A 52 -29.42 15.17 -18.08
N ARG A 53 -29.04 16.44 -18.00
CA ARG A 53 -29.39 17.50 -18.96
C ARG A 53 -30.88 17.65 -19.25
N ILE A 54 -31.70 17.87 -18.24
CA ILE A 54 -33.12 18.15 -18.42
C ILE A 54 -33.34 19.66 -18.26
N PRO A 55 -33.89 20.37 -19.27
CA PRO A 55 -34.09 21.81 -19.19
C PRO A 55 -35.07 22.21 -18.09
N PRO A 56 -34.99 23.44 -17.56
CA PRO A 56 -35.87 23.94 -16.50
C PRO A 56 -37.38 23.83 -16.84
N GLY A 57 -37.73 24.12 -18.09
CA GLY A 57 -39.11 24.09 -18.60
C GLY A 57 -39.60 22.72 -19.06
N SER A 58 -38.85 21.65 -18.83
CA SER A 58 -39.25 20.30 -19.28
C SER A 58 -40.61 19.89 -18.74
N PRO A 59 -41.45 19.25 -19.58
CA PRO A 59 -42.74 18.70 -19.13
C PRO A 59 -42.57 17.57 -18.12
N GLU A 60 -41.39 17.01 -17.96
CA GLU A 60 -41.08 15.99 -16.93
C GLU A 60 -41.31 16.48 -15.50
N LYS A 61 -41.37 17.80 -15.29
CA LYS A 61 -41.76 18.43 -14.00
C LYS A 61 -43.01 17.79 -13.40
N ARG A 62 -44.00 17.42 -14.23
CA ARG A 62 -45.27 16.82 -13.79
C ARG A 62 -45.14 15.45 -13.14
N TYR A 63 -44.01 14.79 -13.33
CA TYR A 63 -43.72 13.46 -12.76
C TYR A 63 -42.85 13.53 -11.50
N GLU A 64 -42.34 14.72 -11.17
CA GLU A 64 -41.53 14.89 -9.96
C GLU A 64 -42.35 14.57 -8.71
N LEU A 65 -41.68 14.02 -7.68
CA LEU A 65 -42.29 13.80 -6.39
C LEU A 65 -42.78 15.14 -5.80
N THR A 66 -43.99 15.14 -5.27
CA THR A 66 -44.51 16.25 -4.48
C THR A 66 -43.84 16.31 -3.10
N LEU A 67 -43.96 17.46 -2.41
CA LEU A 67 -43.44 17.61 -1.05
C LEU A 67 -43.97 16.51 -0.09
N ASP A 68 -45.27 16.18 -0.20
CA ASP A 68 -45.90 15.20 0.67
C ASP A 68 -45.45 13.75 0.35
N GLU A 69 -45.23 13.41 -0.92
CA GLU A 69 -44.64 12.14 -1.31
C GLU A 69 -43.19 12.02 -0.78
N ILE A 70 -42.40 13.08 -0.91
CA ILE A 70 -41.04 13.11 -0.34
C ILE A 70 -41.05 12.91 1.18
N LYS A 71 -41.94 13.61 1.88
CA LYS A 71 -42.08 13.47 3.35
C LYS A 71 -42.42 12.03 3.71
N ALA A 72 -43.40 11.41 3.03
CA ALA A 72 -43.82 10.04 3.29
C ALA A 72 -42.69 9.04 3.08
N ILE A 73 -41.90 9.20 2.01
CA ILE A 73 -40.73 8.36 1.69
C ILE A 73 -39.66 8.53 2.76
N VAL A 74 -39.31 9.77 3.10
CA VAL A 74 -38.28 10.09 4.09
C VAL A 74 -38.66 9.56 5.47
N ASP A 75 -39.93 9.60 5.86
CA ASP A 75 -40.40 9.06 7.14
C ASP A 75 -40.35 7.52 7.19
N GLN A 76 -40.67 6.85 6.08
CA GLN A 76 -40.51 5.39 5.97
C GLN A 76 -39.04 5.00 6.08
N ALA A 77 -38.14 5.69 5.37
CA ALA A 77 -36.71 5.45 5.45
C ALA A 77 -36.15 5.70 6.86
N ARG A 78 -36.59 6.77 7.52
CA ARG A 78 -36.22 7.07 8.92
C ARG A 78 -36.70 6.02 9.91
N ALA A 79 -37.88 5.51 9.72
CA ALA A 79 -38.45 4.43 10.54
C ALA A 79 -37.61 3.16 10.46
N MET A 80 -36.93 2.92 9.32
CA MET A 80 -36.01 1.82 9.09
C MET A 80 -34.56 2.11 9.46
N GLY A 81 -34.21 3.32 9.95
CA GLY A 81 -32.88 3.64 10.45
C GLY A 81 -32.10 4.68 9.66
N CYS A 82 -32.61 5.16 8.52
CA CYS A 82 -31.91 6.18 7.73
C CYS A 82 -31.77 7.49 8.51
N ARG A 83 -30.51 7.98 8.60
CA ARG A 83 -30.18 9.22 9.31
C ARG A 83 -29.27 10.14 8.49
N GLU A 84 -28.75 9.69 7.39
CA GLU A 84 -27.86 10.45 6.51
C GLU A 84 -28.49 10.62 5.13
N TRP A 85 -28.35 11.84 4.55
CA TRP A 85 -28.94 12.12 3.27
C TRP A 85 -27.95 12.79 2.32
N SER A 86 -27.85 12.27 1.12
CA SER A 86 -27.15 12.90 0.00
C SER A 86 -28.17 13.48 -0.98
N ILE A 87 -28.15 14.77 -1.16
CA ILE A 87 -29.07 15.51 -2.04
C ILE A 87 -28.34 15.79 -3.34
N SER A 88 -28.85 15.26 -4.44
CA SER A 88 -28.26 15.35 -5.77
C SER A 88 -29.34 15.45 -6.86
N GLY A 89 -28.99 15.28 -8.13
CA GLY A 89 -29.86 15.36 -9.28
C GLY A 89 -29.50 16.48 -10.25
N GLY A 90 -30.45 17.29 -10.67
CA GLY A 90 -30.25 18.52 -11.43
C GLY A 90 -29.90 19.70 -10.50
N GLU A 91 -30.58 20.85 -10.69
CA GLU A 91 -30.44 21.96 -9.75
C GLU A 91 -31.69 22.06 -8.85
N HIS A 92 -31.51 21.73 -7.59
CA HIS A 92 -32.60 21.59 -6.61
C HIS A 92 -33.33 22.91 -6.37
N MET A 93 -32.61 24.02 -6.43
CA MET A 93 -33.11 25.39 -6.18
C MET A 93 -34.04 25.89 -7.30
N LEU A 94 -34.22 25.14 -8.38
CA LEU A 94 -35.27 25.33 -9.38
C LEU A 94 -36.67 25.01 -8.84
N ARG A 95 -36.73 24.18 -7.78
CA ARG A 95 -38.04 23.86 -7.16
C ARG A 95 -38.49 25.00 -6.26
N PRO A 96 -39.72 25.51 -6.39
CA PRO A 96 -40.25 26.56 -5.53
C PRO A 96 -40.38 26.10 -4.06
N ASP A 97 -40.57 24.83 -3.82
CA ASP A 97 -40.69 24.20 -2.51
C ASP A 97 -39.32 23.61 -2.00
N PHE A 98 -38.21 24.02 -2.60
CA PHE A 98 -36.85 23.58 -2.21
C PHE A 98 -36.58 23.78 -0.71
N ALA A 99 -36.92 24.93 -0.16
CA ALA A 99 -36.63 25.23 1.23
C ALA A 99 -37.37 24.29 2.19
N ASP A 100 -38.63 23.97 1.90
CA ASP A 100 -39.45 23.09 2.72
C ASP A 100 -38.96 21.63 2.64
N ILE A 101 -38.60 21.16 1.43
CA ILE A 101 -38.04 19.84 1.24
C ILE A 101 -36.71 19.71 1.97
N PHE A 102 -35.80 20.67 1.73
CA PHE A 102 -34.48 20.66 2.36
C PHE A 102 -34.59 20.70 3.89
N ASP A 103 -35.42 21.55 4.45
CA ASP A 103 -35.64 21.56 5.89
C ASP A 103 -36.17 20.25 6.41
N TYR A 104 -37.15 19.66 5.75
CA TYR A 104 -37.76 18.40 6.19
C TYR A 104 -36.76 17.23 6.16
N VAL A 105 -35.97 17.12 5.07
CA VAL A 105 -35.00 16.06 4.89
C VAL A 105 -33.84 16.18 5.88
N THR A 106 -33.38 17.42 6.15
CA THR A 106 -32.10 17.63 6.87
C THR A 106 -32.26 17.92 8.36
N ARG A 107 -33.40 18.44 8.84
CA ARG A 107 -33.54 18.85 10.27
C ARG A 107 -33.42 17.69 11.28
N LYS A 108 -33.70 16.45 10.89
CA LYS A 108 -33.57 15.24 11.73
C LYS A 108 -32.42 14.34 11.25
N ALA A 109 -31.61 14.77 10.30
CA ALA A 109 -30.47 14.02 9.82
C ALA A 109 -29.27 14.22 10.77
N THR A 110 -28.49 13.17 10.94
CA THR A 110 -27.16 13.26 11.62
C THR A 110 -26.14 13.94 10.72
N HIS A 111 -26.27 13.72 9.41
CA HIS A 111 -25.45 14.34 8.38
C HIS A 111 -26.25 14.50 7.08
N TYR A 112 -25.91 15.55 6.30
CA TYR A 112 -26.34 15.67 4.91
C TYR A 112 -25.21 16.16 4.02
N SER A 113 -25.26 15.77 2.75
CA SER A 113 -24.48 16.38 1.68
C SER A 113 -25.40 16.93 0.59
N LEU A 114 -25.04 18.07 0.03
CA LEU A 114 -25.78 18.74 -1.06
C LEU A 114 -24.80 19.03 -2.21
N ASN A 115 -25.13 18.53 -3.42
CA ASN A 115 -24.44 18.90 -4.65
C ASN A 115 -25.25 19.94 -5.42
N THR A 116 -24.66 21.09 -5.74
CA THR A 116 -25.32 22.17 -6.49
C THR A 116 -24.36 22.86 -7.43
N ASN A 117 -24.88 23.46 -8.50
CA ASN A 117 -24.12 24.36 -9.35
C ASN A 117 -23.94 25.76 -8.73
N GLY A 118 -24.65 26.07 -7.65
CA GLY A 118 -24.51 27.29 -6.86
C GLY A 118 -25.06 28.55 -7.49
N THR A 119 -25.53 28.54 -8.73
CA THR A 119 -25.94 29.75 -9.48
C THR A 119 -27.27 30.36 -9.00
N LEU A 120 -28.08 29.58 -8.29
CA LEU A 120 -29.37 29.99 -7.76
C LEU A 120 -29.35 30.25 -6.25
N ILE A 121 -28.19 30.28 -5.62
CA ILE A 121 -28.05 30.64 -4.20
C ILE A 121 -28.40 32.11 -4.04
N THR A 122 -29.43 32.40 -3.23
CA THR A 122 -29.83 33.71 -2.78
C THR A 122 -29.43 33.94 -1.31
N PRO A 123 -29.47 35.13 -0.77
CA PRO A 123 -29.24 35.36 0.67
C PRO A 123 -30.12 34.49 1.58
N ALA A 124 -31.39 34.29 1.22
CA ALA A 124 -32.33 33.46 1.98
C ALA A 124 -31.91 31.97 1.93
N ILE A 125 -31.48 31.45 0.76
CA ILE A 125 -30.97 30.12 0.60
C ILE A 125 -29.63 29.94 1.35
N ALA A 126 -28.73 30.92 1.26
CA ALA A 126 -27.46 30.88 2.00
C ALA A 126 -27.69 30.76 3.51
N GLN A 127 -28.67 31.51 4.05
CA GLN A 127 -29.06 31.40 5.46
C GLN A 127 -29.62 30.02 5.81
N LEU A 128 -30.37 29.37 4.90
CA LEU A 128 -30.86 28.01 5.08
C LEU A 128 -29.69 27.02 5.07
N LEU A 129 -28.71 27.20 4.16
CA LEU A 129 -27.51 26.36 4.00
C LEU A 129 -26.48 26.60 5.13
N LYS A 130 -26.68 27.54 6.05
CA LYS A 130 -25.87 27.63 7.27
C LYS A 130 -26.03 26.41 8.16
N ARG A 131 -27.10 25.61 7.99
CA ARG A 131 -27.28 24.33 8.67
C ARG A 131 -26.03 23.45 8.45
N LYS A 132 -25.53 22.86 9.55
CA LYS A 132 -24.35 22.00 9.51
C LYS A 132 -24.56 20.80 8.57
N GLY A 133 -23.60 20.56 7.69
CA GLY A 133 -23.60 19.52 6.66
C GLY A 133 -22.65 19.88 5.53
N THR A 134 -22.40 18.96 4.63
CA THR A 134 -21.49 19.14 3.49
C THR A 134 -22.20 19.79 2.31
N LYS A 135 -21.77 20.95 1.88
CA LYS A 135 -22.23 21.62 0.66
C LYS A 135 -21.13 21.60 -0.36
N MET A 136 -21.34 20.92 -1.48
CA MET A 136 -20.41 20.81 -2.60
C MET A 136 -20.92 21.64 -3.76
N ILE A 137 -20.15 22.68 -4.10
CA ILE A 137 -20.49 23.62 -5.18
C ILE A 137 -19.53 23.41 -6.33
N ALA A 138 -20.08 23.08 -7.48
CA ALA A 138 -19.29 22.73 -8.64
C ALA A 138 -18.69 23.98 -9.32
N LEU A 139 -17.39 23.92 -9.61
CA LEU A 139 -16.66 24.93 -10.37
C LEU A 139 -16.13 24.29 -11.67
N TYR A 140 -16.45 24.89 -12.82
CA TYR A 140 -16.17 24.30 -14.14
C TYR A 140 -15.11 25.08 -14.94
N GLY A 141 -14.65 26.21 -14.48
CA GLY A 141 -13.61 27.03 -15.10
C GLY A 141 -13.08 28.07 -14.12
N ALA A 142 -11.84 28.52 -14.32
CA ALA A 142 -11.23 29.62 -13.58
C ALA A 142 -11.61 31.01 -14.17
N THR A 143 -12.24 31.04 -15.32
CA THR A 143 -12.70 32.27 -16.00
C THR A 143 -14.16 32.12 -16.44
N ALA A 144 -14.85 33.24 -16.61
CA ALA A 144 -16.23 33.28 -17.07
C ALA A 144 -16.39 32.60 -18.43
N GLU A 145 -15.44 32.80 -19.36
CA GLU A 145 -15.44 32.22 -20.68
C GLU A 145 -15.51 30.70 -20.63
N VAL A 146 -14.58 30.05 -19.89
CA VAL A 146 -14.50 28.58 -19.81
C VAL A 146 -15.66 28.02 -19.00
N TYR A 147 -16.04 28.68 -17.89
CA TYR A 147 -17.16 28.25 -17.09
C TYR A 147 -18.48 28.27 -17.87
N ASP A 148 -18.77 29.38 -18.55
CA ASP A 148 -20.01 29.57 -19.32
C ASP A 148 -20.04 28.65 -20.57
N ASP A 149 -18.89 28.39 -21.21
CA ASP A 149 -18.79 27.42 -22.30
C ASP A 149 -19.09 26.00 -21.82
N VAL A 150 -18.51 25.58 -20.70
CA VAL A 150 -18.75 24.24 -20.12
C VAL A 150 -20.20 24.08 -19.69
N THR A 151 -20.77 25.09 -19.02
CA THR A 151 -22.13 25.03 -18.48
C THR A 151 -23.20 25.37 -19.51
N ARG A 152 -22.82 26.04 -20.61
CA ARG A 152 -23.72 26.64 -21.61
C ARG A 152 -24.75 27.55 -20.96
N HIS A 153 -24.30 28.29 -19.97
CA HIS A 153 -25.11 29.22 -19.17
C HIS A 153 -24.42 30.58 -19.17
N PRO A 154 -24.72 31.47 -20.13
CA PRO A 154 -24.17 32.81 -20.16
C PRO A 154 -24.45 33.55 -18.84
N GLY A 155 -23.40 34.11 -18.22
CA GLY A 155 -23.47 34.75 -16.89
C GLY A 155 -23.55 33.78 -15.72
N GLY A 156 -23.33 32.49 -15.97
CA GLY A 156 -23.31 31.44 -14.95
C GLY A 156 -22.13 31.58 -13.98
N PHE A 157 -20.98 32.04 -14.50
CA PHE A 157 -19.80 32.29 -13.67
C PHE A 157 -20.07 33.39 -12.62
N GLU A 158 -20.60 34.54 -13.03
CA GLU A 158 -20.94 35.59 -12.13
C GLU A 158 -22.02 35.19 -11.12
N ALA A 159 -22.97 34.34 -11.56
CA ALA A 159 -24.03 33.85 -10.70
C ALA A 159 -23.48 32.93 -9.59
N VAL A 160 -22.56 31.99 -9.90
CA VAL A 160 -21.95 31.15 -8.87
C VAL A 160 -21.01 31.91 -7.96
N MET A 161 -20.32 32.95 -8.48
CA MET A 161 -19.50 33.83 -7.64
C MET A 161 -20.36 34.58 -6.61
N ARG A 162 -21.56 35.09 -7.00
CA ARG A 162 -22.51 35.63 -6.04
C ARG A 162 -22.95 34.59 -5.00
N GLY A 163 -23.18 33.36 -5.44
CA GLY A 163 -23.52 32.26 -4.54
C GLY A 163 -22.45 32.00 -3.47
N PHE A 164 -21.18 31.98 -3.87
CA PHE A 164 -20.05 31.86 -2.92
C PHE A 164 -20.01 33.08 -1.96
N ALA A 165 -20.22 34.27 -2.45
CA ALA A 165 -20.25 35.47 -1.61
C ALA A 165 -21.34 35.40 -0.54
N TYR A 166 -22.56 35.04 -0.91
CA TYR A 166 -23.68 34.90 0.04
C TYR A 166 -23.44 33.83 1.11
N LEU A 167 -22.80 32.71 0.73
CA LEU A 167 -22.43 31.67 1.71
C LEU A 167 -21.39 32.18 2.72
N ARG A 168 -20.40 32.94 2.25
CA ARG A 168 -19.39 33.56 3.12
C ARG A 168 -20.00 34.60 4.06
N GLU A 169 -20.90 35.46 3.57
CA GLU A 169 -21.58 36.48 4.37
C GLU A 169 -22.33 35.90 5.57
N VAL A 170 -22.85 34.66 5.44
CA VAL A 170 -23.57 33.98 6.53
C VAL A 170 -22.70 32.98 7.28
N ASP A 171 -21.40 32.87 6.96
CA ASP A 171 -20.49 31.90 7.53
C ASP A 171 -20.97 30.44 7.34
N ALA A 172 -21.45 30.11 6.15
CA ALA A 172 -21.83 28.76 5.76
C ALA A 172 -20.64 28.08 5.08
N GLY A 173 -19.97 27.14 5.76
CA GLY A 173 -18.87 26.38 5.20
C GLY A 173 -19.29 25.56 3.97
N PHE A 174 -18.44 25.50 2.93
CA PHE A 174 -18.68 24.76 1.69
C PHE A 174 -17.38 24.19 1.11
N ILE A 175 -17.54 23.20 0.24
CA ILE A 175 -16.46 22.57 -0.53
C ILE A 175 -16.59 23.02 -1.98
N VAL A 176 -15.51 23.52 -2.59
CA VAL A 176 -15.45 23.78 -4.04
C VAL A 176 -15.11 22.45 -4.73
N GLN A 177 -16.02 21.97 -5.58
CA GLN A 177 -15.83 20.73 -6.33
C GLN A 177 -15.40 21.03 -7.76
N LEU A 178 -14.18 20.69 -8.10
CA LEU A 178 -13.62 20.78 -9.44
C LEU A 178 -13.97 19.52 -10.26
N ILE A 179 -14.55 19.72 -11.43
CA ILE A 179 -14.87 18.61 -12.35
C ILE A 179 -13.91 18.67 -13.54
N PRO A 180 -12.93 17.77 -13.63
CA PRO A 180 -11.93 17.77 -14.68
C PRO A 180 -12.53 17.25 -15.99
N MET A 181 -12.28 17.97 -17.08
CA MET A 181 -12.71 17.59 -18.42
C MET A 181 -11.86 18.29 -19.49
N ARG A 182 -11.90 17.82 -20.73
CA ARG A 182 -11.09 18.38 -21.80
C ARG A 182 -11.28 19.87 -22.01
N ALA A 183 -12.51 20.37 -21.88
CA ALA A 183 -12.82 21.79 -22.09
C ALA A 183 -12.15 22.73 -21.06
N ASN A 184 -11.86 22.27 -19.84
CA ASN A 184 -11.23 23.08 -18.81
C ASN A 184 -9.82 22.61 -18.41
N TRP A 185 -9.29 21.54 -19.01
CA TRP A 185 -8.00 20.97 -18.67
C TRP A 185 -6.82 21.94 -18.82
N HIS A 186 -6.88 22.80 -19.83
CA HIS A 186 -5.88 23.84 -20.07
C HIS A 186 -5.80 24.92 -18.98
N GLN A 187 -6.79 24.99 -18.09
CA GLN A 187 -6.84 25.91 -16.93
C GLN A 187 -6.72 25.17 -15.59
N TRP A 188 -6.34 23.90 -15.59
CA TRP A 188 -6.49 23.04 -14.40
C TRP A 188 -5.78 23.60 -13.16
N ASP A 189 -4.52 24.00 -13.28
CA ASP A 189 -3.75 24.56 -12.16
C ASP A 189 -4.39 25.89 -11.66
N LYS A 190 -4.83 26.73 -12.58
CA LYS A 190 -5.55 27.98 -12.22
C LYS A 190 -6.87 27.69 -11.52
N MET A 191 -7.55 26.60 -11.89
CA MET A 191 -8.79 26.19 -11.21
C MET A 191 -8.51 25.74 -9.78
N ILE A 192 -7.40 25.04 -9.54
CA ILE A 192 -6.98 24.65 -8.18
C ILE A 192 -6.67 25.89 -7.34
N GLU A 193 -5.82 26.80 -7.84
CA GLU A 193 -5.49 28.05 -7.15
C GLU A 193 -6.75 28.87 -6.86
N PHE A 194 -7.65 28.96 -7.82
CA PHE A 194 -8.91 29.68 -7.68
C PHE A 194 -9.82 29.02 -6.64
N ALA A 195 -9.96 27.70 -6.64
CA ALA A 195 -10.74 26.98 -5.64
C ALA A 195 -10.18 27.20 -4.22
N GLN A 196 -8.86 27.20 -4.06
CA GLN A 196 -8.17 27.49 -2.79
C GLN A 196 -8.45 28.91 -2.31
N SER A 197 -8.56 29.89 -3.21
CA SER A 197 -8.91 31.26 -2.88
C SER A 197 -10.39 31.42 -2.45
N LEU A 198 -11.26 30.52 -2.92
CA LEU A 198 -12.68 30.51 -2.61
C LEU A 198 -13.00 29.83 -1.27
N SER A 199 -12.33 28.71 -0.97
CA SER A 199 -12.56 27.94 0.26
C SER A 199 -11.30 27.20 0.67
N PRO A 200 -11.03 27.03 1.98
CA PRO A 200 -9.97 26.13 2.45
C PRO A 200 -10.27 24.66 2.12
N HIS A 201 -11.54 24.35 1.78
CA HIS A 201 -11.98 23.01 1.44
C HIS A 201 -12.33 22.93 -0.05
N TRP A 202 -11.59 22.13 -0.77
CA TRP A 202 -11.85 21.84 -2.18
C TRP A 202 -11.57 20.38 -2.49
N ARG A 203 -12.12 19.85 -3.57
CA ARG A 203 -11.90 18.47 -4.01
C ARG A 203 -12.02 18.32 -5.52
N VAL A 204 -11.39 17.31 -6.05
CA VAL A 204 -11.54 16.88 -7.43
C VAL A 204 -12.70 15.88 -7.52
N GLY A 205 -13.61 16.05 -8.47
CA GLY A 205 -14.62 15.07 -8.82
C GLY A 205 -14.05 13.94 -9.65
N ALA A 206 -14.88 12.92 -9.94
CA ALA A 206 -14.44 11.77 -10.72
C ALA A 206 -13.92 12.18 -12.10
N PRO A 207 -12.68 11.83 -12.47
CA PRO A 207 -12.10 12.22 -13.76
C PRO A 207 -12.66 11.43 -14.95
N TRP A 208 -13.39 10.34 -14.72
CA TRP A 208 -14.11 9.59 -15.75
C TRP A 208 -15.57 10.03 -15.80
N LEU A 209 -16.01 10.58 -16.92
CA LEU A 209 -17.37 11.07 -17.08
C LEU A 209 -18.32 9.95 -17.46
N TYR A 210 -19.47 9.87 -16.76
CA TYR A 210 -20.54 8.92 -17.08
C TYR A 210 -21.32 9.32 -18.31
N LEU A 211 -21.68 8.36 -19.16
CA LEU A 211 -22.55 8.63 -20.29
C LEU A 211 -24.00 8.89 -19.87
N SER A 212 -24.78 9.44 -20.78
CA SER A 212 -26.15 9.86 -20.51
C SER A 212 -27.05 8.69 -20.13
N SER A 213 -27.79 8.88 -19.06
CA SER A 213 -28.82 7.93 -18.60
C SER A 213 -29.99 7.77 -19.60
N SER A 214 -30.14 8.71 -20.52
CA SER A 214 -31.19 8.64 -21.57
C SER A 214 -30.80 7.81 -22.77
N GLY A 215 -29.55 7.31 -22.86
CA GLY A 215 -29.05 6.58 -24.02
C GLY A 215 -28.88 7.42 -25.28
N SER A 216 -29.01 8.76 -25.19
CA SER A 216 -28.92 9.65 -26.35
C SER A 216 -27.53 9.60 -26.99
N ALA A 217 -27.42 9.11 -28.22
CA ALA A 217 -26.13 9.02 -28.92
C ALA A 217 -25.47 10.39 -29.14
N ALA A 218 -26.22 11.47 -29.31
CA ALA A 218 -25.67 12.82 -29.44
C ALA A 218 -25.07 13.32 -28.13
N LYS A 219 -25.79 13.16 -27.01
CA LYS A 219 -25.27 13.50 -25.65
C LYS A 219 -24.05 12.64 -25.33
N ASN A 220 -24.09 11.35 -25.60
CA ASN A 220 -22.99 10.43 -25.31
C ASN A 220 -21.72 10.77 -26.09
N ARG A 221 -21.83 11.12 -27.37
CA ARG A 221 -20.67 11.61 -28.13
C ARG A 221 -20.07 12.87 -27.53
N GLU A 222 -20.89 13.79 -27.09
CA GLU A 222 -20.41 15.03 -26.47
C GLU A 222 -19.73 14.76 -25.12
N ILE A 223 -20.35 13.95 -24.24
CA ILE A 223 -19.76 13.59 -22.95
C ILE A 223 -18.43 12.86 -23.16
N ALA A 224 -18.39 11.90 -24.09
CA ALA A 224 -17.16 11.19 -24.43
C ALA A 224 -16.05 12.11 -24.94
N ALA A 225 -16.42 13.14 -25.73
CA ALA A 225 -15.47 14.15 -26.21
C ALA A 225 -14.90 15.04 -25.06
N GLN A 226 -15.59 15.11 -23.92
CA GLN A 226 -15.11 15.82 -22.74
C GLN A 226 -14.20 14.97 -21.82
N ARG A 227 -14.13 13.66 -22.01
CA ARG A 227 -13.26 12.79 -21.22
C ARG A 227 -11.79 13.17 -21.40
N LEU A 228 -11.05 13.18 -20.32
CA LEU A 228 -9.60 13.31 -20.32
C LEU A 228 -8.95 12.10 -20.99
N SER A 229 -7.72 12.25 -21.44
CA SER A 229 -6.94 11.09 -21.86
C SER A 229 -6.72 10.12 -20.69
N PRO A 230 -6.56 8.82 -20.93
CA PRO A 230 -6.23 7.87 -19.86
C PRO A 230 -5.03 8.31 -19.00
N ARG A 231 -4.01 8.89 -19.63
CA ARG A 231 -2.83 9.42 -18.92
C ARG A 231 -3.20 10.57 -17.98
N ASP A 232 -3.99 11.55 -18.45
CA ASP A 232 -4.40 12.67 -17.61
C ASP A 232 -5.28 12.22 -16.44
N VAL A 233 -6.08 11.16 -16.64
CA VAL A 233 -6.86 10.55 -15.55
C VAL A 233 -5.95 10.00 -14.46
N ILE A 234 -4.86 9.31 -14.85
CA ILE A 234 -3.90 8.76 -13.88
C ILE A 234 -3.09 9.86 -13.19
N GLU A 235 -2.78 10.96 -13.87
CA GLU A 235 -2.14 12.12 -13.21
C GLU A 235 -3.01 12.71 -12.09
N LEU A 236 -4.34 12.73 -12.26
CA LEU A 236 -5.29 13.23 -11.25
C LEU A 236 -5.59 12.24 -10.14
N ASP A 237 -5.67 10.97 -10.47
CA ASP A 237 -6.07 9.88 -9.54
C ASP A 237 -5.00 8.79 -9.59
N LYS A 238 -3.79 9.16 -9.15
CA LYS A 238 -2.63 8.26 -9.14
C LYS A 238 -2.96 7.00 -8.34
N PRO A 239 -2.86 5.82 -8.96
CA PRO A 239 -3.08 4.59 -8.22
C PRO A 239 -1.98 4.41 -7.18
N ASP A 240 -2.35 3.91 -6.01
CA ASP A 240 -1.37 3.50 -5.01
C ASP A 240 -0.62 2.25 -5.50
N PRO A 241 0.69 2.35 -5.77
CA PRO A 241 1.44 1.26 -6.40
C PRO A 241 1.55 0.00 -5.52
N ALA A 242 1.43 0.15 -4.21
CA ALA A 242 1.56 -0.93 -3.24
C ALA A 242 0.22 -1.35 -2.61
N TYR A 243 -0.92 -0.80 -3.06
CA TYR A 243 -2.22 -1.05 -2.42
C TYR A 243 -2.60 -2.53 -2.39
N GLY A 244 -2.47 -3.24 -3.51
CA GLY A 244 -2.81 -4.67 -3.62
C GLY A 244 -1.97 -5.51 -2.67
N GLU A 245 -0.66 -5.31 -2.69
CA GLU A 245 0.30 -6.03 -1.85
C GLU A 245 0.07 -5.77 -0.36
N ARG A 246 -0.20 -4.51 0.04
CA ARG A 246 -0.54 -4.18 1.43
C ARG A 246 -1.83 -4.84 1.89
N MET A 247 -2.81 -4.97 1.01
CA MET A 247 -4.08 -5.65 1.33
C MET A 247 -3.88 -7.16 1.48
N GLU A 248 -3.02 -7.78 0.67
CA GLU A 248 -2.65 -9.19 0.79
C GLU A 248 -1.87 -9.46 2.08
N GLU A 249 -0.91 -8.60 2.43
CA GLU A 249 -0.15 -8.65 3.68
C GLU A 249 -1.07 -8.56 4.91
N LEU A 250 -2.04 -7.62 4.90
CA LEU A 250 -3.03 -7.48 5.96
C LEU A 250 -3.97 -8.69 6.07
N GLN A 251 -4.22 -9.41 4.99
CA GLN A 251 -5.01 -10.63 4.98
C GLN A 251 -4.20 -11.85 5.43
N GLY A 252 -2.93 -11.94 5.03
CA GLY A 252 -2.02 -13.02 5.41
C GLY A 252 -1.59 -12.99 6.88
N SER A 253 -1.50 -11.81 7.47
CA SER A 253 -1.16 -11.64 8.90
C SER A 253 -2.35 -11.87 9.84
N LYS A 254 -3.58 -11.94 9.33
CA LYS A 254 -4.77 -12.34 10.09
C LYS A 254 -5.03 -13.80 9.78
N GLY A 255 -4.66 -14.67 10.73
CA GLY A 255 -5.07 -16.07 10.68
C GLY A 255 -6.57 -16.17 10.35
N ALA A 256 -7.01 -17.23 9.71
CA ALA A 256 -8.25 -17.44 8.96
C ALA A 256 -9.58 -17.03 9.64
N GLU A 257 -9.59 -16.38 10.78
CA GLU A 257 -10.81 -16.05 11.56
C GLU A 257 -11.21 -14.56 11.60
N GLU A 258 -10.42 -13.62 11.04
CA GLU A 258 -10.74 -12.18 11.14
C GLU A 258 -10.76 -11.43 9.81
N GLN A 259 -11.68 -11.76 8.92
CA GLN A 259 -12.02 -10.89 7.79
C GLN A 259 -13.15 -9.93 8.15
N GLY A 260 -12.83 -8.68 8.38
CA GLY A 260 -13.85 -7.67 8.66
C GLY A 260 -13.40 -6.23 8.54
N SER A 261 -13.82 -5.62 7.46
CA SER A 261 -14.19 -4.20 7.31
C SER A 261 -13.12 -3.14 7.21
N THR A 262 -13.13 -2.52 6.05
CA THR A 262 -12.95 -1.06 5.91
C THR A 262 -14.00 -0.53 4.95
N SER A 263 -14.39 0.75 5.11
CA SER A 263 -15.20 1.52 4.16
C SER A 263 -14.68 1.27 2.76
N ALA A 264 -15.44 0.56 1.96
CA ALA A 264 -15.05 0.11 0.66
C ALA A 264 -14.84 1.30 -0.29
N PRO A 265 -13.62 1.55 -0.78
CA PRO A 265 -13.47 1.79 -2.19
C PRO A 265 -14.07 0.55 -2.86
N LEU A 266 -14.78 0.71 -3.97
CA LEU A 266 -15.28 -0.39 -4.77
C LEU A 266 -14.21 -1.48 -4.83
N LEU A 267 -14.39 -2.54 -4.04
CA LEU A 267 -13.43 -3.63 -3.97
C LEU A 267 -13.28 -4.15 -5.39
N PRO A 268 -12.09 -4.21 -5.95
CA PRO A 268 -11.89 -5.04 -7.12
C PRO A 268 -12.35 -6.44 -6.69
N CYS A 269 -13.28 -7.01 -7.45
CA CYS A 269 -13.71 -8.39 -7.24
C CYS A 269 -12.46 -9.27 -7.39
N SER A 270 -11.70 -9.41 -6.33
CA SER A 270 -10.54 -10.29 -6.26
C SER A 270 -11.05 -11.71 -6.17
N SER A 271 -10.51 -12.54 -6.97
CA SER A 271 -10.69 -13.97 -7.20
C SER A 271 -11.65 -14.31 -8.35
N ALA A 272 -11.22 -15.25 -9.14
CA ALA A 272 -12.02 -15.96 -10.12
C ALA A 272 -13.15 -16.73 -9.42
N SER A 273 -14.16 -16.01 -8.88
CA SER A 273 -15.35 -16.66 -8.37
C SER A 273 -16.12 -17.20 -9.58
N SER A 274 -16.58 -18.43 -9.48
CA SER A 274 -17.52 -19.02 -10.43
C SER A 274 -18.85 -18.26 -10.48
N ASP A 275 -19.05 -17.29 -9.60
CA ASP A 275 -20.25 -16.46 -9.48
C ASP A 275 -20.19 -15.31 -10.50
N ASP A 276 -21.08 -15.39 -11.48
CA ASP A 276 -21.23 -14.39 -12.55
C ASP A 276 -22.36 -13.38 -12.28
N ARG A 277 -22.86 -13.30 -11.06
CA ARG A 277 -23.87 -12.32 -10.62
C ARG A 277 -23.24 -10.93 -10.54
N LEU A 278 -23.52 -10.08 -11.50
CA LEU A 278 -22.83 -8.80 -11.67
C LEU A 278 -23.14 -7.79 -10.57
N PHE A 279 -24.26 -7.92 -9.85
CA PHE A 279 -24.68 -7.01 -8.80
C PHE A 279 -24.62 -7.61 -7.38
N ALA A 280 -24.26 -8.88 -7.23
CA ALA A 280 -24.23 -9.53 -5.93
C ALA A 280 -23.38 -8.75 -4.90
N LEU A 281 -22.16 -8.36 -5.27
CA LEU A 281 -21.28 -7.59 -4.40
C LEU A 281 -21.73 -6.13 -4.20
N CYS A 282 -22.42 -5.54 -5.19
CA CYS A 282 -22.96 -4.17 -5.06
C CYS A 282 -24.14 -4.11 -4.07
N ILE A 283 -24.86 -5.22 -3.90
CA ILE A 283 -26.08 -5.30 -3.08
C ILE A 283 -25.77 -5.90 -1.71
N ALA A 284 -24.86 -6.90 -1.63
CA ALA A 284 -24.48 -7.54 -0.39
C ALA A 284 -23.88 -6.56 0.63
N GLY A 285 -24.46 -6.54 1.82
CA GLY A 285 -23.97 -5.69 2.92
C GLY A 285 -24.17 -4.19 2.72
N ARG A 286 -24.91 -3.77 1.71
CA ARG A 286 -25.17 -2.36 1.41
C ARG A 286 -25.96 -1.68 2.53
N ARG A 287 -25.68 -0.39 2.76
CA ARG A 287 -26.33 0.47 3.76
C ARG A 287 -26.88 1.75 3.14
N ASP A 288 -26.71 1.93 1.85
CA ASP A 288 -27.13 3.11 1.10
C ASP A 288 -28.09 2.75 -0.02
N PHE A 289 -28.96 3.67 -0.35
CA PHE A 289 -29.95 3.56 -1.42
C PHE A 289 -30.05 4.89 -2.18
N HIS A 290 -30.65 4.83 -3.35
CA HIS A 290 -30.93 6.02 -4.18
C HIS A 290 -32.40 6.07 -4.56
N ILE A 291 -33.00 7.26 -4.46
CA ILE A 291 -34.35 7.57 -4.92
C ILE A 291 -34.27 8.72 -5.90
N ASP A 292 -34.74 8.50 -7.09
CA ASP A 292 -34.73 9.52 -8.14
C ASP A 292 -35.90 10.52 -7.99
N ALA A 293 -35.87 11.60 -8.80
CA ALA A 293 -36.86 12.67 -8.76
C ALA A 293 -38.30 12.20 -9.05
N TYR A 294 -38.47 10.99 -9.56
CA TYR A 294 -39.74 10.42 -9.96
C TYR A 294 -40.24 9.31 -9.01
N GLY A 295 -39.53 9.08 -7.93
CA GLY A 295 -39.88 8.08 -6.93
C GLY A 295 -39.39 6.66 -7.19
N MET A 296 -38.49 6.49 -8.17
CA MET A 296 -37.90 5.20 -8.45
C MET A 296 -36.70 4.92 -7.54
N MET A 297 -36.77 3.86 -6.73
CA MET A 297 -35.72 3.45 -5.82
C MET A 297 -34.82 2.37 -6.41
N SER A 298 -33.52 2.48 -6.17
CA SER A 298 -32.49 1.50 -6.56
C SER A 298 -31.32 1.54 -5.57
N TRP A 299 -30.32 0.67 -5.74
CA TRP A 299 -29.09 0.67 -4.93
C TRP A 299 -28.01 1.63 -5.45
N CYS A 300 -28.20 2.26 -6.60
CA CYS A 300 -27.20 3.14 -7.21
C CYS A 300 -27.86 4.15 -8.15
N CYS A 301 -27.45 5.42 -8.08
CA CYS A 301 -28.01 6.52 -8.87
C CYS A 301 -27.87 6.32 -10.39
N PHE A 302 -26.92 5.50 -10.82
CA PHE A 302 -26.70 5.20 -12.25
C PHE A 302 -27.56 4.06 -12.79
N VAL A 303 -28.26 3.30 -11.95
CA VAL A 303 -29.21 2.28 -12.39
C VAL A 303 -30.43 2.96 -13.01
N LYS A 304 -30.61 2.80 -14.33
CA LYS A 304 -31.72 3.41 -15.08
C LYS A 304 -32.62 2.36 -15.77
N ASP A 305 -32.23 1.11 -15.76
CA ASP A 305 -33.08 0.01 -16.22
C ASP A 305 -34.34 -0.10 -15.37
N PRO A 306 -35.55 0.02 -15.97
CA PRO A 306 -36.79 -0.07 -15.21
C PRO A 306 -36.97 -1.40 -14.45
N ALA A 307 -36.39 -2.50 -14.96
CA ALA A 307 -36.47 -3.83 -14.33
C ALA A 307 -35.67 -3.92 -13.02
N LEU A 308 -34.77 -2.97 -12.76
CA LEU A 308 -33.88 -2.90 -11.60
C LEU A 308 -34.22 -1.72 -10.67
N ARG A 309 -35.38 -1.09 -10.87
CA ARG A 309 -35.86 0.04 -10.05
C ARG A 309 -37.25 -0.21 -9.52
N TYR A 310 -37.50 0.17 -8.29
CA TYR A 310 -38.77 0.00 -7.59
C TYR A 310 -39.56 1.32 -7.57
N ASP A 311 -40.83 1.29 -7.95
CA ASP A 311 -41.69 2.48 -7.93
C ASP A 311 -42.34 2.65 -6.54
N LEU A 312 -41.82 3.62 -5.76
CA LEU A 312 -42.33 3.92 -4.42
C LEU A 312 -43.74 4.52 -4.39
N ARG A 313 -44.32 4.88 -5.53
CA ARG A 313 -45.75 5.27 -5.62
C ARG A 313 -46.67 4.06 -5.64
N ARG A 314 -46.12 2.87 -5.96
CA ARG A 314 -46.90 1.63 -6.09
C ARG A 314 -46.70 0.67 -4.92
N GLY A 315 -45.69 0.93 -4.09
CA GLY A 315 -45.37 0.10 -2.95
C GLY A 315 -44.63 0.85 -1.85
N THR A 316 -44.14 0.12 -0.87
CA THR A 316 -43.52 0.71 0.31
C THR A 316 -41.97 0.76 0.19
N PHE A 317 -41.35 1.65 0.95
CA PHE A 317 -39.92 1.69 1.09
C PHE A 317 -39.36 0.37 1.67
N ARG A 318 -40.10 -0.26 2.58
CA ARG A 318 -39.72 -1.55 3.20
C ARG A 318 -39.65 -2.67 2.15
N GLU A 319 -40.70 -2.84 1.33
CA GLU A 319 -40.68 -3.81 0.24
C GLU A 319 -39.55 -3.58 -0.74
N ALA A 320 -39.28 -2.32 -1.11
CA ALA A 320 -38.18 -1.98 -1.96
C ALA A 320 -36.82 -2.40 -1.39
N TRP A 321 -36.62 -2.14 -0.09
CA TRP A 321 -35.34 -2.40 0.57
C TRP A 321 -35.12 -3.87 0.94
N GLU A 322 -36.14 -4.52 1.54
CA GLU A 322 -36.02 -5.88 2.10
C GLU A 322 -36.23 -6.98 1.05
N GLU A 323 -36.97 -6.70 -0.03
CA GLU A 323 -37.36 -7.73 -1.00
C GLU A 323 -36.85 -7.41 -2.40
N PHE A 324 -37.17 -6.25 -2.96
CA PHE A 324 -36.89 -5.95 -4.36
C PHE A 324 -35.39 -5.76 -4.62
N ILE A 325 -34.70 -4.90 -3.88
CA ILE A 325 -33.27 -4.65 -4.07
C ILE A 325 -32.44 -5.94 -3.90
N PRO A 326 -32.65 -6.76 -2.86
CA PRO A 326 -31.97 -8.06 -2.76
C PRO A 326 -32.23 -8.99 -3.95
N SER A 327 -33.48 -9.02 -4.47
CA SER A 327 -33.79 -9.84 -5.64
C SER A 327 -33.03 -9.43 -6.91
N CYS A 328 -32.57 -8.18 -6.99
CA CYS A 328 -31.80 -7.69 -8.13
C CYS A 328 -30.40 -8.31 -8.21
N ALA A 329 -29.89 -8.87 -7.13
CA ALA A 329 -28.58 -9.52 -7.14
C ALA A 329 -28.51 -10.68 -8.14
N ASP A 330 -29.63 -11.39 -8.34
CA ASP A 330 -29.72 -12.56 -9.21
C ASP A 330 -30.22 -12.25 -10.63
N LYS A 331 -30.75 -11.04 -10.86
CA LYS A 331 -31.39 -10.68 -12.13
C LYS A 331 -30.42 -10.52 -13.30
N VAL A 332 -29.16 -10.16 -13.04
CA VAL A 332 -28.18 -9.87 -14.10
C VAL A 332 -26.96 -10.76 -13.96
N ARG A 333 -26.75 -11.58 -14.97
CA ARG A 333 -25.62 -12.50 -15.08
C ARG A 333 -24.62 -12.01 -16.12
N GLY A 334 -23.33 -12.22 -15.85
CA GLY A 334 -22.25 -11.89 -16.76
C GLY A 334 -22.19 -12.80 -17.98
N GLY A 335 -22.52 -14.09 -17.80
CA GLY A 335 -22.50 -15.08 -18.85
C GLY A 335 -21.11 -15.31 -19.45
N ASP A 336 -21.08 -15.91 -20.64
CA ASP A 336 -19.82 -16.26 -21.30
C ASP A 336 -19.03 -15.03 -21.76
N GLU A 337 -19.71 -13.96 -22.18
CA GLU A 337 -19.05 -12.72 -22.57
C GLU A 337 -18.25 -12.13 -21.41
N TRP A 338 -18.83 -12.05 -20.24
CA TRP A 338 -18.11 -11.53 -19.06
C TRP A 338 -16.98 -12.45 -18.64
N ARG A 339 -17.21 -13.77 -18.63
CA ARG A 339 -16.18 -14.75 -18.31
C ARG A 339 -15.01 -14.72 -19.27
N ALA A 340 -15.28 -14.46 -20.56
CA ALA A 340 -14.23 -14.37 -21.59
C ALA A 340 -13.39 -13.08 -21.50
N HIS A 341 -13.94 -12.00 -20.94
CA HIS A 341 -13.33 -10.67 -20.92
C HIS A 341 -13.11 -10.16 -19.49
N CYS A 342 -14.06 -9.42 -18.93
CA CYS A 342 -13.88 -8.68 -17.67
C CYS A 342 -13.77 -9.60 -16.45
N GLY A 343 -14.36 -10.80 -16.48
CA GLY A 343 -14.34 -11.75 -15.38
C GLY A 343 -12.97 -12.40 -15.10
N ARG A 344 -12.11 -12.50 -16.14
CA ARG A 344 -10.74 -13.05 -16.04
C ARG A 344 -9.66 -12.04 -16.42
N CYS A 345 -10.03 -10.77 -16.48
CA CYS A 345 -9.12 -9.73 -16.93
C CYS A 345 -8.00 -9.51 -15.88
N GLU A 346 -6.76 -9.65 -16.29
CA GLU A 346 -5.58 -9.40 -15.45
C GLU A 346 -5.48 -7.95 -14.95
N LYS A 347 -6.08 -6.99 -15.67
CA LYS A 347 -6.11 -5.58 -15.31
C LYS A 347 -7.21 -5.24 -14.31
N ARG A 348 -7.96 -6.25 -13.81
CA ARG A 348 -9.15 -6.02 -12.99
C ARG A 348 -8.85 -5.26 -11.70
N ALA A 349 -7.70 -5.49 -11.09
CA ALA A 349 -7.27 -4.79 -9.88
C ALA A 349 -7.06 -3.28 -10.10
N ASP A 350 -6.76 -2.87 -11.32
CA ASP A 350 -6.51 -1.49 -11.71
C ASP A 350 -7.68 -0.86 -12.47
N CYS A 351 -8.72 -1.67 -12.76
CA CYS A 351 -9.84 -1.28 -13.59
C CYS A 351 -11.05 -0.85 -12.76
N ARG A 352 -11.61 0.31 -13.09
CA ARG A 352 -12.83 0.84 -12.48
C ARG A 352 -14.11 0.39 -13.21
N TRP A 353 -14.04 -0.73 -13.93
CA TRP A 353 -15.20 -1.30 -14.61
C TRP A 353 -16.32 -1.62 -13.62
N CYS A 354 -17.54 -1.31 -14.04
CA CYS A 354 -18.77 -1.58 -13.31
C CYS A 354 -19.85 -1.97 -14.31
N ALA A 355 -20.69 -2.92 -13.96
CA ALA A 355 -21.75 -3.41 -14.86
C ALA A 355 -22.75 -2.31 -15.27
N VAL A 356 -23.07 -1.38 -14.35
CA VAL A 356 -23.94 -0.24 -14.70
C VAL A 356 -23.24 0.70 -15.68
N TYR A 357 -21.95 0.90 -15.53
CA TYR A 357 -21.14 1.67 -16.47
C TYR A 357 -21.15 1.02 -17.86
N ALA A 358 -20.94 -0.30 -17.90
CA ALA A 358 -21.01 -1.06 -19.15
C ALA A 358 -22.37 -0.89 -19.84
N TYR A 359 -23.45 -0.94 -19.07
CA TYR A 359 -24.80 -0.72 -19.61
C TYR A 359 -25.00 0.69 -20.18
N LEU A 360 -24.53 1.73 -19.49
CA LEU A 360 -24.60 3.12 -19.99
C LEU A 360 -23.77 3.33 -21.28
N GLU A 361 -22.65 2.61 -21.40
CA GLU A 361 -21.75 2.72 -22.57
C GLU A 361 -22.28 1.93 -23.77
N THR A 362 -22.81 0.73 -23.55
CA THR A 362 -23.01 -0.27 -24.59
C THR A 362 -24.43 -0.84 -24.65
N GLY A 363 -25.27 -0.57 -23.66
CA GLY A 363 -26.57 -1.23 -23.48
C GLY A 363 -26.48 -2.66 -22.93
N ARG A 364 -25.27 -3.15 -22.57
CA ARG A 364 -25.04 -4.51 -22.03
C ARG A 364 -24.26 -4.45 -20.74
N TYR A 365 -24.70 -5.18 -19.72
CA TYR A 365 -24.09 -5.18 -18.40
C TYR A 365 -22.73 -5.90 -18.33
N SER A 366 -22.48 -6.85 -19.24
CA SER A 366 -21.29 -7.70 -19.28
C SER A 366 -20.16 -7.15 -20.16
N ALA A 367 -20.43 -6.11 -20.96
CA ALA A 367 -19.50 -5.64 -21.97
C ALA A 367 -18.25 -4.96 -21.39
N PRO A 368 -17.09 -5.11 -22.04
CA PRO A 368 -15.92 -4.30 -21.73
C PRO A 368 -16.16 -2.83 -22.13
N ILE A 369 -15.48 -1.92 -21.45
CA ILE A 369 -15.54 -0.48 -21.72
C ILE A 369 -14.15 -0.04 -22.20
N PRO A 370 -13.92 0.17 -23.50
CA PRO A 370 -12.60 0.46 -24.06
C PRO A 370 -11.87 1.61 -23.37
N TYR A 371 -12.59 2.68 -23.00
CA TYR A 371 -12.02 3.82 -22.30
C TYR A 371 -11.48 3.43 -20.91
N LEU A 372 -12.22 2.65 -20.14
CA LEU A 372 -11.74 2.19 -18.81
C LEU A 372 -10.64 1.14 -18.91
N CYS A 373 -10.64 0.33 -19.99
CA CYS A 373 -9.54 -0.57 -20.29
C CYS A 373 -8.23 0.21 -20.51
N ALA A 374 -8.30 1.29 -21.30
CA ALA A 374 -7.14 2.15 -21.54
C ALA A 374 -6.68 2.90 -20.26
N VAL A 375 -7.60 3.32 -19.38
CA VAL A 375 -7.24 3.90 -18.08
C VAL A 375 -6.54 2.85 -17.19
N ALA A 376 -7.01 1.59 -17.20
CA ALA A 376 -6.37 0.51 -16.46
C ALA A 376 -4.97 0.17 -17.02
N ASP A 377 -4.76 0.27 -18.33
CA ASP A 377 -3.44 0.10 -18.94
C ASP A 377 -2.46 1.18 -18.48
N GLU A 378 -2.88 2.45 -18.47
CA GLU A 378 -2.04 3.54 -17.95
C GLU A 378 -1.81 3.41 -16.44
N ALA A 379 -2.79 2.92 -15.66
CA ALA A 379 -2.61 2.65 -14.23
C ALA A 379 -1.55 1.58 -13.97
N ARG A 380 -1.56 0.47 -14.74
CA ARG A 380 -0.52 -0.57 -14.66
C ARG A 380 0.84 -0.01 -15.03
N LYS A 381 0.94 0.67 -16.17
CA LYS A 381 2.17 1.31 -16.61
C LYS A 381 2.75 2.25 -15.54
N PHE A 382 1.91 3.09 -14.93
CA PHE A 382 2.32 3.94 -13.82
C PHE A 382 2.88 3.13 -12.65
N LYS A 383 2.20 2.04 -12.26
CA LYS A 383 2.66 1.16 -11.17
C LYS A 383 3.98 0.46 -11.51
N ASP A 384 4.12 -0.06 -12.73
CA ASP A 384 5.34 -0.73 -13.18
C ASP A 384 6.53 0.25 -13.22
N GLU A 385 6.33 1.47 -13.76
CA GLU A 385 7.32 2.53 -13.76
C GLU A 385 7.70 2.94 -12.33
N TRP A 386 6.71 3.08 -11.46
CA TRP A 386 6.95 3.39 -10.05
C TRP A 386 7.76 2.29 -9.37
N GLN A 387 7.37 1.03 -9.55
CA GLN A 387 8.08 -0.10 -8.95
C GLN A 387 9.53 -0.16 -9.41
N THR A 388 9.77 0.04 -10.70
CA THR A 388 11.12 0.05 -11.26
C THR A 388 12.00 1.13 -10.63
N ARG A 389 11.45 2.34 -10.38
CA ARG A 389 12.20 3.48 -9.85
C ARG A 389 12.29 3.48 -8.32
N HIS A 390 11.33 2.90 -7.62
CA HIS A 390 11.19 3.01 -6.16
C HIS A 390 11.39 1.69 -5.42
N ARG A 391 11.83 0.62 -6.11
CA ARG A 391 11.99 -0.72 -5.54
C ARG A 391 13.34 -1.32 -5.93
N ARG A 392 14.01 -1.95 -4.96
CA ARG A 392 15.24 -2.73 -5.17
C ARG A 392 15.16 -4.02 -4.33
N TYR A 393 15.87 -5.04 -4.79
CA TYR A 393 15.92 -6.34 -4.12
C TYR A 393 17.36 -6.70 -3.79
N PHE A 394 17.57 -7.22 -2.59
CA PHE A 394 18.87 -7.67 -2.09
C PHE A 394 18.71 -9.04 -1.47
N ARG A 395 19.67 -9.95 -1.72
CA ARG A 395 19.62 -11.31 -1.16
C ARG A 395 20.72 -11.53 -0.15
N ILE A 396 20.38 -11.96 1.06
CA ILE A 396 21.30 -12.30 2.14
C ILE A 396 20.88 -13.60 2.81
N ALA A 397 21.78 -14.56 2.97
CA ALA A 397 21.53 -15.84 3.64
C ALA A 397 20.26 -16.57 3.15
N GLY A 398 19.92 -16.46 1.87
CA GLY A 398 18.73 -17.04 1.26
C GLY A 398 17.44 -16.23 1.46
N ILE A 399 17.49 -15.10 2.17
CA ILE A 399 16.38 -14.17 2.38
C ILE A 399 16.49 -13.07 1.33
N THR A 400 15.40 -12.76 0.63
CA THR A 400 15.31 -11.64 -0.31
C THR A 400 14.65 -10.46 0.38
N VAL A 401 15.38 -9.36 0.51
CA VAL A 401 14.91 -8.11 1.09
C VAL A 401 14.47 -7.17 -0.03
N ARG A 402 13.19 -6.88 -0.10
CA ARG A 402 12.60 -5.85 -0.95
C ARG A 402 12.66 -4.51 -0.22
N VAL A 403 13.40 -3.57 -0.75
CA VAL A 403 13.46 -2.19 -0.26
C VAL A 403 12.62 -1.32 -1.15
N GLU A 404 11.66 -0.61 -0.57
CA GLU A 404 10.80 0.36 -1.23
C GLU A 404 11.00 1.74 -0.60
N SER A 405 10.87 2.80 -1.39
CA SER A 405 11.08 4.18 -0.89
C SER A 405 10.21 5.18 -1.64
N ASP A 406 9.84 6.26 -0.96
CA ASP A 406 9.27 7.46 -1.59
C ASP A 406 10.30 8.17 -2.50
N LEU A 407 11.59 7.89 -2.31
CA LEU A 407 12.66 8.43 -3.14
C LEU A 407 12.88 7.58 -4.38
N ASP A 408 13.17 8.24 -5.49
CA ASP A 408 13.55 7.60 -6.75
C ASP A 408 14.96 7.02 -6.65
N PHE A 409 15.07 5.70 -6.71
CA PHE A 409 16.34 4.99 -6.59
C PHE A 409 17.27 5.17 -7.81
N ASP A 410 16.76 5.62 -8.95
CA ASP A 410 17.62 5.94 -10.10
C ASP A 410 18.44 7.21 -9.86
N ALA A 411 17.99 8.07 -8.94
CA ALA A 411 18.69 9.27 -8.51
C ALA A 411 19.58 9.07 -7.25
N ILE A 412 19.67 7.83 -6.72
CA ILE A 412 20.35 7.55 -5.46
C ILE A 412 21.43 6.49 -5.68
N LYS A 413 22.64 6.78 -5.23
CA LYS A 413 23.73 5.80 -5.19
C LYS A 413 23.57 4.91 -3.96
N PHE A 414 23.47 3.59 -4.15
CA PHE A 414 23.71 2.63 -3.08
C PHE A 414 25.20 2.46 -2.85
N LYS A 415 25.62 2.12 -1.64
CA LYS A 415 27.01 1.73 -1.38
C LYS A 415 27.41 0.59 -2.31
N ASP A 416 28.67 0.62 -2.73
CA ASP A 416 29.21 -0.34 -3.72
C ASP A 416 29.09 -1.79 -3.22
N GLU A 417 29.12 -2.04 -1.91
CA GLU A 417 28.99 -3.35 -1.28
C GLU A 417 27.62 -4.00 -1.54
N PHE A 418 26.56 -3.21 -1.70
CA PHE A 418 25.23 -3.73 -2.01
C PHE A 418 25.14 -4.36 -3.40
N ALA A 419 25.99 -3.99 -4.32
CA ALA A 419 25.98 -4.53 -5.69
C ALA A 419 26.16 -6.06 -5.69
N ALA A 420 26.97 -6.60 -4.77
CA ALA A 420 27.19 -8.05 -4.65
C ALA A 420 25.95 -8.81 -4.16
N PHE A 421 24.96 -8.13 -3.57
CA PHE A 421 23.74 -8.70 -2.98
C PHE A 421 22.48 -8.36 -3.80
N ALA A 422 22.58 -7.49 -4.80
CA ALA A 422 21.44 -7.07 -5.64
C ALA A 422 20.93 -8.27 -6.47
N VAL A 423 19.59 -8.36 -6.56
CA VAL A 423 18.89 -9.37 -7.38
C VAL A 423 17.71 -8.71 -8.09
N ASP A 424 17.24 -9.30 -9.20
CA ASP A 424 16.23 -8.69 -10.06
C ASP A 424 14.79 -8.77 -9.52
N GLY A 425 14.53 -9.62 -8.51
CA GLY A 425 13.16 -9.83 -8.03
C GLY A 425 13.07 -10.66 -6.75
N PRO A 426 11.84 -10.99 -6.33
CA PRO A 426 11.59 -11.76 -5.12
C PRO A 426 12.16 -13.18 -5.21
N GLY A 427 12.46 -13.77 -4.05
CA GLY A 427 12.85 -15.16 -3.87
C GLY A 427 11.77 -15.98 -3.17
N ASP A 428 12.15 -17.13 -2.58
CA ASP A 428 11.23 -17.98 -1.84
C ASP A 428 10.94 -17.46 -0.42
N ASP A 429 11.93 -16.82 0.21
CA ASP A 429 11.83 -16.19 1.55
C ASP A 429 12.00 -14.69 1.39
N ASN A 430 10.91 -13.93 1.56
CA ASN A 430 10.88 -12.51 1.27
C ASN A 430 10.60 -11.67 2.50
N VAL A 431 11.29 -10.53 2.58
CA VAL A 431 11.08 -9.47 3.57
C VAL A 431 10.90 -8.14 2.85
N THR A 432 9.98 -7.30 3.32
CA THR A 432 9.73 -5.98 2.75
C THR A 432 10.07 -4.89 3.74
N LEU A 433 10.88 -3.93 3.33
CA LEU A 433 11.19 -2.70 4.06
C LEU A 433 10.73 -1.50 3.24
N ARG A 434 9.75 -0.73 3.77
CA ARG A 434 9.22 0.49 3.15
C ARG A 434 9.74 1.72 3.87
N HIS A 435 10.26 2.68 3.13
CA HIS A 435 10.85 3.91 3.68
C HIS A 435 10.02 5.14 3.31
N HIS A 436 9.61 5.87 4.34
CA HIS A 436 8.94 7.16 4.24
C HIS A 436 9.78 8.25 4.89
N PHE A 437 9.82 9.44 4.29
CA PHE A 437 10.60 10.57 4.79
C PHE A 437 9.73 11.64 5.46
N GLU A 438 8.76 11.17 6.23
CA GLU A 438 7.93 11.96 7.13
C GLU A 438 7.70 11.16 8.41
N LEU A 439 8.04 11.75 9.57
CA LEU A 439 7.85 11.07 10.84
C LEU A 439 6.36 11.06 11.23
N PRO A 440 5.82 9.93 11.69
CA PRO A 440 4.45 9.86 12.16
C PRO A 440 4.28 10.61 13.49
N ASP A 441 3.14 11.25 13.67
CA ASP A 441 2.75 11.73 15.01
C ASP A 441 2.36 10.53 15.88
N LEU A 442 3.16 10.29 16.92
CA LEU A 442 2.95 9.20 17.88
C LEU A 442 2.25 9.67 19.17
N LYS A 443 1.93 10.96 19.28
CA LYS A 443 1.32 11.52 20.51
C LYS A 443 -0.06 10.91 20.75
N GLY A 444 -0.21 10.29 21.93
CA GLY A 444 -1.46 9.66 22.33
C GLY A 444 -1.78 8.32 21.63
N LYS A 445 -0.87 7.80 20.80
CA LYS A 445 -1.03 6.47 20.20
C LYS A 445 -0.59 5.38 21.18
N ASP A 446 -1.32 4.27 21.20
CA ASP A 446 -0.91 3.06 21.92
C ASP A 446 0.23 2.38 21.15
N LEU A 447 1.44 2.41 21.72
CA LEU A 447 2.62 1.74 21.16
C LEU A 447 2.87 0.37 21.79
N GLY A 448 2.00 -0.07 22.69
CA GLY A 448 2.14 -1.32 23.44
C GLY A 448 3.09 -1.23 24.63
N GLU A 449 3.51 -2.39 25.14
CA GLU A 449 4.45 -2.52 26.27
C GLU A 449 5.86 -2.15 25.82
N GLU A 450 6.54 -1.28 26.58
CA GLU A 450 7.94 -0.95 26.33
C GLU A 450 8.85 -2.02 26.92
N LEU A 451 9.53 -2.77 26.05
CA LEU A 451 10.38 -3.88 26.42
C LEU A 451 11.87 -3.50 26.56
N TYR A 452 12.26 -2.39 25.94
CA TYR A 452 13.64 -1.91 25.96
C TYR A 452 13.69 -0.40 25.83
N ARG A 453 14.50 0.24 26.68
CA ARG A 453 14.86 1.66 26.58
C ARG A 453 16.31 1.89 26.98
N LYS A 454 17.14 2.16 26.02
CA LYS A 454 18.49 2.66 26.18
C LYS A 454 18.88 3.40 24.91
N ALA A 455 19.24 4.66 25.02
CA ALA A 455 19.67 5.43 23.86
C ALA A 455 20.73 4.65 23.05
N PRO A 456 20.64 4.64 21.73
CA PRO A 456 19.72 5.45 20.89
C PRO A 456 18.34 4.81 20.60
N TRP A 457 17.91 3.76 21.31
CA TRP A 457 16.71 2.99 20.99
C TRP A 457 15.70 2.89 22.15
N ALA A 458 14.41 2.89 21.77
CA ALA A 458 13.32 2.36 22.59
C ALA A 458 12.48 1.42 21.72
N ILE A 459 12.16 0.23 22.27
CA ILE A 459 11.45 -0.83 21.56
C ILE A 459 10.22 -1.21 22.36
N SER A 460 9.05 -1.21 21.67
CA SER A 460 7.76 -1.56 22.26
C SER A 460 7.04 -2.59 21.39
N GLN A 461 6.17 -3.38 22.01
CA GLN A 461 5.33 -4.35 21.32
C GLN A 461 3.87 -4.22 21.73
N GLN A 462 2.97 -4.12 20.74
CA GLN A 462 1.53 -4.16 20.98
C GLN A 462 1.03 -5.59 21.24
N LYS A 463 -0.16 -5.72 21.83
CA LYS A 463 -0.80 -7.02 22.11
C LYS A 463 -1.07 -7.88 20.87
N ASN A 464 -1.19 -7.25 19.70
CA ASN A 464 -1.35 -7.94 18.40
C ASN A 464 -0.01 -8.40 17.79
N GLY A 465 1.10 -8.19 18.52
CA GLY A 465 2.44 -8.55 18.07
C GLY A 465 3.17 -7.48 17.25
N THR A 466 2.55 -6.34 16.92
CA THR A 466 3.21 -5.27 16.16
C THR A 466 4.35 -4.65 16.97
N TRP A 467 5.52 -4.49 16.33
CA TRP A 467 6.72 -3.93 16.93
C TRP A 467 6.93 -2.47 16.55
N PHE A 468 7.35 -1.65 17.51
CA PHE A 468 7.76 -0.27 17.33
C PHE A 468 9.21 -0.08 17.78
N TYR A 469 10.08 0.28 16.85
CA TYR A 469 11.47 0.65 17.10
C TYR A 469 11.58 2.17 16.95
N ARG A 470 11.95 2.86 18.01
CA ARG A 470 12.08 4.32 18.02
C ARG A 470 13.54 4.72 18.23
N GLY A 471 14.07 5.54 17.34
CA GLY A 471 15.32 6.23 17.55
C GLY A 471 15.08 7.43 18.47
N ILE A 472 15.61 7.38 19.67
CA ILE A 472 15.34 8.35 20.75
C ILE A 472 16.54 9.26 21.01
N SER A 473 16.31 10.39 21.70
CA SER A 473 17.33 11.35 22.09
C SER A 473 18.43 10.72 22.95
N PRO A 474 19.67 11.27 22.93
CA PRO A 474 20.78 10.77 23.74
C PRO A 474 20.50 10.76 25.25
N ASP A 475 19.61 11.63 25.73
CA ASP A 475 19.15 11.67 27.13
C ASP A 475 18.16 10.55 27.50
N GLY A 476 17.84 9.67 26.55
CA GLY A 476 16.91 8.56 26.72
C GLY A 476 15.43 8.95 26.64
N THR A 477 15.10 10.19 26.27
CA THR A 477 13.71 10.67 26.12
C THR A 477 13.23 10.62 24.68
N ASP A 478 11.90 10.71 24.46
CA ASP A 478 11.27 10.82 23.14
C ASP A 478 11.20 12.29 22.67
N ARG A 479 12.03 13.20 23.22
CA ARG A 479 12.00 14.64 22.91
C ARG A 479 12.28 14.92 21.42
N GLU A 480 13.22 14.18 20.84
CA GLU A 480 13.48 14.18 19.40
C GLU A 480 13.50 12.73 18.91
N LEU A 481 12.52 12.37 18.13
CA LEU A 481 12.53 11.10 17.38
C LEU A 481 13.36 11.27 16.12
N HIS A 482 14.37 10.42 15.97
CA HIS A 482 15.24 10.42 14.80
C HIS A 482 14.75 9.44 13.74
N ARG A 483 14.01 8.42 14.13
CA ARG A 483 13.46 7.39 13.26
C ARG A 483 12.41 6.58 14.00
N VAL A 484 11.42 6.09 13.24
CA VAL A 484 10.42 5.15 13.74
C VAL A 484 10.35 4.00 12.76
N ALA A 485 10.48 2.76 13.22
CA ALA A 485 10.19 1.59 12.39
C ALA A 485 9.06 0.77 13.04
N VAL A 486 8.13 0.35 12.22
CA VAL A 486 6.99 -0.47 12.61
C VAL A 486 7.08 -1.79 11.87
N PHE A 487 7.20 -2.90 12.60
CA PHE A 487 7.26 -4.23 12.01
C PHE A 487 6.05 -5.07 12.42
N ASN A 488 5.68 -5.98 11.53
CA ASN A 488 4.75 -7.05 11.86
C ASN A 488 5.40 -8.06 12.84
N PRO A 489 4.61 -9.01 13.42
CA PRO A 489 5.11 -9.88 14.49
C PRO A 489 6.37 -10.68 14.14
N ASP A 490 6.53 -11.10 12.90
CA ASP A 490 7.64 -11.95 12.42
C ASP A 490 8.75 -11.18 11.68
N HIS A 491 8.71 -9.84 11.70
CA HIS A 491 9.67 -8.94 11.04
C HIS A 491 9.81 -9.11 9.53
N THR A 492 8.84 -9.75 8.87
CA THR A 492 8.85 -9.89 7.40
C THR A 492 8.39 -8.64 6.67
N HIS A 493 7.68 -7.74 7.37
CA HIS A 493 7.21 -6.46 6.83
C HIS A 493 7.53 -5.32 7.80
N GLY A 494 8.33 -4.38 7.34
CA GLY A 494 8.73 -3.19 8.10
C GLY A 494 8.39 -1.90 7.34
N THR A 495 7.80 -0.93 8.04
CA THR A 495 7.66 0.45 7.56
C THR A 495 8.54 1.36 8.39
N ILE A 496 9.46 2.07 7.74
CA ILE A 496 10.50 2.88 8.36
C ILE A 496 10.26 4.33 8.02
N TYR A 497 10.07 5.14 9.03
CA TYR A 497 9.84 6.57 8.93
C TYR A 497 11.09 7.34 9.37
N SER A 498 11.56 8.22 8.52
CA SER A 498 12.73 9.09 8.77
C SER A 498 12.34 10.56 8.62
N PRO A 499 13.04 11.50 9.25
CA PRO A 499 12.76 12.91 9.06
C PRO A 499 13.12 13.36 7.63
N PRO A 500 12.48 14.41 7.07
CA PRO A 500 12.73 14.90 5.71
C PRO A 500 14.20 15.22 5.41
N ARG A 501 14.96 15.69 6.41
CA ARG A 501 16.43 15.95 6.30
C ARG A 501 17.24 14.71 5.90
N ASP A 502 16.76 13.50 6.26
CA ASP A 502 17.44 12.26 5.88
C ASP A 502 17.31 11.97 4.39
N ALA A 503 16.21 12.41 3.75
CA ALA A 503 16.07 12.30 2.29
C ALA A 503 17.13 13.14 1.55
N GLU A 504 17.43 14.35 2.05
CA GLU A 504 18.48 15.20 1.46
C GLU A 504 19.85 14.57 1.64
N ARG A 505 20.14 14.06 2.84
CA ARG A 505 21.40 13.36 3.13
C ARG A 505 21.57 12.12 2.25
N ILE A 506 20.52 11.33 2.02
CA ILE A 506 20.60 10.16 1.15
C ILE A 506 20.88 10.54 -0.31
N ARG A 507 20.34 11.66 -0.79
CA ARG A 507 20.63 12.16 -2.13
C ARG A 507 22.10 12.61 -2.28
N SER A 508 22.72 13.14 -1.20
CA SER A 508 24.13 13.57 -1.23
C SER A 508 25.11 12.43 -0.95
N ASP A 509 24.84 11.62 0.06
CA ASP A 509 25.80 10.66 0.63
C ASP A 509 25.54 9.22 0.20
N GLY A 510 24.35 8.95 -0.36
CA GLY A 510 23.91 7.62 -0.79
C GLY A 510 23.17 6.80 0.27
N TRP A 511 22.74 5.61 -0.13
CA TRP A 511 22.00 4.67 0.68
C TRP A 511 22.96 3.70 1.40
N HIS A 512 23.04 3.74 2.72
CA HIS A 512 24.10 3.10 3.50
C HIS A 512 23.73 1.81 4.24
N SER A 513 22.44 1.57 4.46
CA SER A 513 21.92 0.35 5.12
C SER A 513 20.48 0.11 4.68
N LEU A 514 20.02 -1.14 4.61
CA LEU A 514 18.69 -1.46 4.08
C LEU A 514 17.56 -0.91 4.95
N SER A 515 17.77 -0.83 6.26
CA SER A 515 16.79 -0.29 7.23
C SER A 515 17.01 1.19 7.57
N LEU A 516 18.04 1.83 6.98
CA LEU A 516 18.53 3.17 7.36
C LEU A 516 18.88 3.32 8.85
N PHE A 517 18.86 2.27 9.65
CA PHE A 517 19.50 2.23 10.94
C PHE A 517 21.02 2.17 10.74
N PRO A 518 21.85 2.64 11.68
CA PRO A 518 23.30 2.65 11.51
C PRO A 518 23.88 1.30 11.10
N THR A 519 23.25 0.23 11.57
CA THR A 519 23.53 -1.13 11.15
C THR A 519 22.20 -1.88 11.02
N ASP A 520 22.06 -2.76 10.05
CA ASP A 520 20.85 -3.54 9.85
C ASP A 520 20.61 -4.63 10.92
N GLN A 521 21.49 -4.74 11.89
CA GLN A 521 21.46 -5.77 12.95
C GLN A 521 20.17 -5.76 13.76
N ILE A 522 19.61 -4.58 14.02
CA ILE A 522 18.47 -4.42 14.93
C ILE A 522 17.21 -5.19 14.46
N TRP A 523 17.04 -5.34 13.15
CA TRP A 523 15.94 -6.10 12.56
C TRP A 523 16.40 -7.47 12.04
N LEU A 524 17.67 -7.58 11.62
CA LEU A 524 18.19 -8.79 11.00
C LEU A 524 18.38 -9.92 12.04
N ALA A 525 18.83 -9.62 13.25
CA ALA A 525 19.04 -10.62 14.29
C ALA A 525 17.74 -11.35 14.69
N PRO A 526 16.64 -10.69 15.05
CA PRO A 526 15.34 -11.35 15.28
C PRO A 526 14.86 -12.16 14.07
N LEU A 527 14.99 -11.60 12.87
CA LEU A 527 14.61 -12.26 11.63
C LEU A 527 15.37 -13.55 11.39
N LEU A 528 16.68 -13.59 11.69
CA LEU A 528 17.54 -14.75 11.55
C LEU A 528 17.26 -15.81 12.62
N ALA A 529 16.94 -15.39 13.86
CA ALA A 529 16.56 -16.33 14.94
C ALA A 529 15.37 -17.21 14.53
N ASP A 530 14.38 -16.65 13.85
CA ASP A 530 13.20 -17.38 13.34
C ASP A 530 13.53 -18.31 12.15
N ARG A 531 14.76 -18.25 11.61
CA ARG A 531 15.22 -19.02 10.43
C ARG A 531 16.37 -19.97 10.74
N HIS A 532 16.53 -20.36 12.00
CA HIS A 532 17.63 -21.23 12.45
C HIS A 532 19.00 -20.69 12.03
N ALA A 533 19.19 -19.40 12.20
CA ALA A 533 20.42 -18.70 11.83
C ALA A 533 20.88 -17.74 12.92
N VAL A 534 22.18 -17.47 12.95
CA VAL A 534 22.80 -16.49 13.84
C VAL A 534 23.70 -15.55 13.05
N LEU A 535 23.80 -14.33 13.51
CA LEU A 535 24.73 -13.32 13.01
C LEU A 535 25.93 -13.22 13.98
N LEU A 536 27.11 -13.47 13.47
CA LEU A 536 28.36 -13.50 14.28
C LEU A 536 29.32 -12.39 13.82
N HIS A 537 29.94 -11.70 14.78
CA HIS A 537 31.07 -10.83 14.51
C HIS A 537 32.30 -11.68 14.18
N SER A 538 32.53 -11.91 12.90
CA SER A 538 33.48 -12.89 12.36
C SER A 538 33.96 -12.47 11.00
N ALA A 539 35.06 -13.07 10.52
CA ALA A 539 35.41 -13.08 9.12
C ALA A 539 35.10 -14.45 8.50
N ALA A 540 34.84 -14.49 7.19
CA ALA A 540 34.61 -15.76 6.50
C ALA A 540 35.12 -15.73 5.06
N ALA A 541 35.55 -16.91 4.60
CA ALA A 541 35.97 -17.14 3.22
C ALA A 541 35.52 -18.53 2.74
N ILE A 542 35.28 -18.63 1.45
CA ILE A 542 35.11 -19.91 0.76
C ILE A 542 36.48 -20.32 0.22
N VAL A 543 36.95 -21.49 0.61
CA VAL A 543 38.21 -22.05 0.14
C VAL A 543 37.87 -23.40 -0.51
N ASN A 544 38.17 -23.54 -1.80
CA ASN A 544 37.86 -24.77 -2.58
C ASN A 544 36.40 -25.25 -2.42
N GLY A 545 35.43 -24.27 -2.40
CA GLY A 545 34.02 -24.55 -2.27
C GLY A 545 33.54 -24.85 -0.83
N GLN A 546 34.41 -24.78 0.18
CA GLN A 546 34.09 -25.00 1.58
C GLN A 546 34.18 -23.67 2.39
N GLY A 547 33.20 -23.40 3.24
CA GLY A 547 33.19 -22.24 4.10
C GLY A 547 34.05 -22.40 5.35
N LEU A 548 34.90 -21.44 5.60
CA LEU A 548 35.71 -21.32 6.82
C LEU A 548 35.30 -20.04 7.56
N LEU A 549 34.94 -20.19 8.83
CA LEU A 549 34.53 -19.07 9.68
C LEU A 549 35.62 -18.76 10.71
N PHE A 550 36.08 -17.51 10.73
CA PHE A 550 37.16 -17.03 11.60
C PHE A 550 36.62 -16.13 12.69
N ILE A 551 36.78 -16.54 13.95
CA ILE A 551 36.28 -15.86 15.13
C ILE A 551 37.40 -15.31 15.99
N GLY A 552 37.31 -14.05 16.38
CA GLY A 552 38.23 -13.38 17.27
C GLY A 552 37.72 -12.01 17.69
N HIS A 553 38.22 -11.54 18.85
CA HIS A 553 37.96 -10.15 19.28
C HIS A 553 38.57 -9.11 18.32
N ALA A 554 38.41 -7.83 18.61
CA ALA A 554 39.15 -6.78 17.89
C ALA A 554 40.63 -7.08 17.96
N ASP A 555 41.35 -6.80 16.86
CA ASP A 555 42.79 -7.04 16.72
C ASP A 555 43.28 -8.51 16.78
N ALA A 556 42.38 -9.48 16.80
CA ALA A 556 42.75 -10.90 16.76
C ALA A 556 43.30 -11.37 15.40
N GLY A 557 43.28 -10.51 14.37
CA GLY A 557 43.81 -10.80 13.03
C GLY A 557 42.79 -11.30 12.00
N LYS A 558 41.49 -10.99 12.16
CA LYS A 558 40.44 -11.35 11.16
C LYS A 558 40.74 -10.79 9.78
N SER A 559 40.91 -9.48 9.65
CA SER A 559 41.24 -8.81 8.40
C SER A 559 42.58 -9.24 7.84
N THR A 560 43.59 -9.47 8.72
CA THR A 560 44.91 -10.02 8.34
C THR A 560 44.73 -11.40 7.68
N THR A 561 43.93 -12.29 8.27
CA THR A 561 43.66 -13.63 7.70
C THR A 561 43.00 -13.52 6.34
N MET A 562 42.03 -12.61 6.15
CA MET A 562 41.40 -12.39 4.85
C MET A 562 42.38 -11.88 3.81
N MET A 563 43.28 -10.96 4.17
CA MET A 563 44.34 -10.49 3.28
C MET A 563 45.33 -11.61 2.90
N LEU A 564 45.71 -12.47 3.85
CA LEU A 564 46.58 -13.62 3.58
C LEU A 564 45.90 -14.58 2.60
N LEU A 565 44.65 -14.92 2.79
CA LEU A 565 43.88 -15.77 1.88
C LEU A 565 43.71 -15.12 0.50
N LYS A 566 43.40 -13.85 0.42
CA LYS A 566 43.24 -13.12 -0.85
C LYS A 566 44.55 -13.13 -1.67
N ASN A 567 45.69 -13.07 -0.99
CA ASN A 567 46.98 -13.08 -1.64
C ASN A 567 47.50 -14.50 -1.94
N ALA A 568 46.80 -15.55 -1.46
CA ALA A 568 47.22 -16.96 -1.60
C ALA A 568 47.42 -17.36 -3.08
N SER A 569 46.55 -16.92 -3.97
CA SER A 569 46.65 -17.18 -5.42
C SER A 569 47.87 -16.54 -6.09
N ARG A 570 48.57 -15.63 -5.39
CA ARG A 570 49.75 -14.89 -5.88
C ARG A 570 51.06 -15.41 -5.29
N LEU A 571 51.04 -16.37 -4.37
CA LEU A 571 52.23 -16.88 -3.70
C LEU A 571 52.96 -17.95 -4.56
N PRO A 572 54.27 -17.82 -4.83
CA PRO A 572 55.03 -18.69 -5.77
C PRO A 572 55.32 -20.09 -5.22
N LYS A 573 54.84 -20.50 -4.06
CA LYS A 573 55.17 -21.77 -3.35
C LYS A 573 54.10 -22.85 -3.37
N PHE A 574 52.99 -22.68 -4.08
CA PHE A 574 52.04 -23.75 -4.26
C PHE A 574 52.46 -24.65 -5.45
N PRO A 575 52.46 -26.00 -5.32
CA PRO A 575 52.68 -26.83 -6.47
C PRO A 575 51.66 -26.55 -7.56
N LYS A 576 52.13 -26.42 -8.81
CA LYS A 576 51.36 -26.02 -10.00
C LYS A 576 50.24 -26.97 -10.42
N THR A 577 49.72 -27.79 -9.55
CA THR A 577 48.77 -28.90 -9.89
C THR A 577 47.32 -28.65 -9.49
N SER A 578 46.98 -27.61 -8.71
CA SER A 578 45.59 -27.17 -8.49
C SER A 578 45.56 -25.68 -8.16
N GLU A 579 44.79 -24.91 -8.91
CA GLU A 579 44.44 -23.53 -8.56
C GLU A 579 43.59 -23.55 -7.29
N VAL A 580 44.07 -22.91 -6.21
CA VAL A 580 43.28 -22.73 -4.99
C VAL A 580 42.25 -21.64 -5.25
N SER A 581 40.99 -22.00 -5.18
CA SER A 581 39.88 -21.03 -5.26
C SER A 581 39.63 -20.43 -3.90
N VAL A 582 39.70 -19.11 -3.80
CA VAL A 582 39.40 -18.34 -2.58
C VAL A 582 38.42 -17.22 -2.92
N GLU A 583 37.31 -17.15 -2.19
CA GLU A 583 36.36 -16.06 -2.24
C GLU A 583 36.12 -15.52 -0.82
N ILE A 584 36.37 -14.24 -0.60
CA ILE A 584 36.11 -13.58 0.69
C ILE A 584 34.62 -13.28 0.79
N LEU A 585 33.99 -13.74 1.84
CA LEU A 585 32.58 -13.47 2.11
C LEU A 585 32.38 -12.12 2.82
N CYS A 586 33.10 -11.91 3.90
CA CYS A 586 33.08 -10.66 4.67
C CYS A 586 34.10 -10.77 5.84
N ASP A 587 34.69 -9.65 6.28
CA ASP A 587 35.65 -9.65 7.42
C ASP A 587 35.09 -9.06 8.72
N ASP A 588 33.79 -8.73 8.76
CA ASP A 588 33.17 -8.10 9.95
C ASP A 588 31.99 -8.91 10.51
N ARG A 589 30.99 -9.28 9.69
CA ARG A 589 29.78 -9.97 10.15
C ARG A 589 29.33 -11.01 9.13
N ASN A 590 29.16 -12.23 9.59
CA ASN A 590 28.71 -13.34 8.74
C ASN A 590 27.51 -14.05 9.36
N VAL A 591 26.63 -14.56 8.51
CA VAL A 591 25.49 -15.40 8.92
C VAL A 591 25.87 -16.84 8.85
N VAL A 592 25.59 -17.59 9.92
CA VAL A 592 25.63 -19.06 9.95
C VAL A 592 24.20 -19.55 10.06
N ARG A 593 23.77 -20.33 9.05
CA ARG A 593 22.40 -20.82 8.93
C ARG A 593 22.37 -22.33 8.72
N LYS A 594 21.50 -23.03 9.47
CA LYS A 594 21.13 -24.41 9.18
C LYS A 594 19.98 -24.39 8.17
N TRP A 595 20.20 -24.99 7.00
CA TRP A 595 19.21 -24.94 5.95
C TRP A 595 18.04 -25.88 6.27
N ALA A 596 16.83 -25.33 6.32
CA ALA A 596 15.58 -26.07 6.38
C ALA A 596 14.72 -25.63 5.18
N PRO A 597 14.02 -26.56 4.50
CA PRO A 597 13.05 -26.15 3.49
C PRO A 597 11.95 -25.31 4.16
N PRO A 598 11.37 -24.31 3.48
CA PRO A 598 10.29 -23.52 4.03
C PRO A 598 9.12 -24.45 4.40
N SER A 599 8.71 -24.40 5.67
CA SER A 599 7.56 -25.14 6.16
C SER A 599 6.31 -24.58 5.48
N ASN A 600 5.71 -25.38 4.58
CA ASN A 600 4.38 -25.20 3.99
C ASN A 600 4.09 -23.82 3.35
N SER A 601 4.81 -23.46 2.29
CA SER A 601 4.26 -22.55 1.28
C SER A 601 3.48 -23.36 0.24
N PRO A 602 2.26 -22.97 -0.18
CA PRO A 602 1.56 -23.65 -1.26
C PRO A 602 2.43 -23.58 -2.52
N ARG A 603 2.75 -24.73 -3.08
CA ARG A 603 3.44 -24.84 -4.37
C ARG A 603 2.55 -24.23 -5.44
N PHE A 604 2.92 -23.07 -5.94
CA PHE A 604 2.39 -22.59 -7.21
C PHE A 604 2.87 -23.55 -8.31
N ALA A 605 1.93 -24.29 -8.85
CA ALA A 605 2.16 -25.14 -10.01
C ALA A 605 2.58 -24.28 -11.20
N GLY A 606 3.64 -24.70 -11.88
CA GLY A 606 4.33 -23.98 -12.93
C GLY A 606 3.43 -23.42 -14.03
N GLY A 607 3.59 -22.12 -14.26
CA GLY A 607 3.29 -21.47 -15.51
C GLY A 607 4.60 -21.11 -16.18
N GLU A 608 4.83 -21.61 -17.39
CA GLU A 608 5.98 -21.26 -18.22
C GLU A 608 5.99 -19.75 -18.49
N LEU A 609 7.11 -19.10 -18.19
CA LEU A 609 7.36 -17.71 -18.51
C LEU A 609 7.59 -17.57 -20.05
N PRO A 610 7.02 -16.57 -20.71
CA PRO A 610 7.34 -16.28 -22.09
C PRO A 610 8.78 -15.76 -22.24
N PRO A 611 9.48 -16.01 -23.37
CA PRO A 611 10.86 -15.62 -23.56
C PRO A 611 11.00 -14.10 -23.66
N LEU A 612 11.91 -13.54 -22.86
CA LEU A 612 12.32 -12.14 -22.92
C LEU A 612 13.16 -11.89 -24.17
N SER A 613 12.80 -10.85 -24.91
CA SER A 613 13.56 -10.37 -26.07
C SER A 613 14.88 -9.73 -25.59
N ALA A 614 15.98 -10.26 -26.12
CA ALA A 614 17.33 -9.79 -25.87
C ALA A 614 17.60 -8.47 -26.63
N THR A 615 17.82 -7.36 -25.88
CA THR A 615 18.70 -6.26 -26.33
C THR A 615 19.19 -5.50 -25.09
N GLY A 616 20.46 -5.62 -24.77
CA GLY A 616 21.15 -4.83 -23.74
C GLY A 616 22.24 -5.66 -23.06
N GLU A 617 23.50 -5.39 -23.39
CA GLU A 617 24.65 -6.02 -22.71
C GLU A 617 24.74 -5.49 -21.27
N HIS A 618 24.30 -6.30 -20.31
CA HIS A 618 24.64 -6.16 -18.90
C HIS A 618 25.51 -7.35 -18.48
N PRO A 619 26.44 -7.19 -17.52
CA PRO A 619 27.29 -8.30 -17.09
C PRO A 619 26.43 -9.46 -16.57
N HIS A 620 26.73 -10.68 -17.01
CA HIS A 620 25.99 -11.89 -16.70
C HIS A 620 25.78 -12.05 -15.18
N PRO A 621 24.55 -12.31 -14.71
CA PRO A 621 24.33 -12.67 -13.32
C PRO A 621 25.04 -14.00 -13.03
N SER A 622 25.70 -14.05 -11.89
CA SER A 622 26.31 -15.29 -11.38
C SER A 622 25.25 -16.42 -11.35
N PRO A 623 25.59 -17.65 -11.72
CA PRO A 623 24.66 -18.76 -11.66
C PRO A 623 24.12 -18.91 -10.23
N PRO A 624 22.84 -19.32 -10.05
CA PRO A 624 22.28 -19.52 -8.72
C PRO A 624 23.16 -20.50 -7.94
N PRO A 625 23.41 -20.23 -6.64
CA PRO A 625 24.22 -21.15 -5.82
C PRO A 625 23.60 -22.55 -5.84
N PRO A 626 24.42 -23.63 -5.81
CA PRO A 626 23.91 -24.99 -5.78
C PRO A 626 22.91 -25.13 -4.64
N MET A 627 21.78 -25.81 -4.91
CA MET A 627 20.68 -25.94 -3.92
C MET A 627 21.24 -26.56 -2.63
N ALA A 628 21.04 -25.88 -1.51
CA ALA A 628 21.46 -26.34 -0.20
C ALA A 628 20.70 -27.63 0.16
N ARG A 629 21.37 -28.57 0.79
CA ARG A 629 20.73 -29.79 1.31
C ARG A 629 20.02 -29.50 2.62
N GLU A 630 18.89 -30.14 2.85
CA GLU A 630 18.19 -30.03 4.13
C GLU A 630 19.12 -30.48 5.29
N GLY A 631 19.14 -29.65 6.34
CA GLY A 631 20.01 -29.87 7.51
C GLY A 631 21.47 -29.46 7.32
N GLU A 632 21.88 -28.95 6.15
CA GLU A 632 23.24 -28.47 5.90
C GLU A 632 23.52 -27.15 6.58
N TRP A 633 24.63 -27.05 7.30
CA TRP A 633 25.13 -25.76 7.81
C TRP A 633 25.87 -25.01 6.72
N ARG A 634 25.51 -23.73 6.55
CA ARG A 634 26.16 -22.87 5.58
C ARG A 634 26.58 -21.55 6.22
N VAL A 635 27.70 -21.01 5.72
CA VAL A 635 28.14 -19.65 6.02
C VAL A 635 27.81 -18.74 4.84
N HIS A 636 27.37 -17.52 5.16
CA HIS A 636 27.00 -16.49 4.21
C HIS A 636 27.67 -15.17 4.58
N GLY A 637 28.12 -14.41 3.57
CA GLY A 637 28.58 -13.04 3.75
C GLY A 637 27.43 -12.06 3.99
N THR A 638 27.80 -10.87 4.44
CA THR A 638 26.94 -9.70 4.52
C THR A 638 27.60 -8.49 3.84
N TRP A 639 26.85 -7.43 3.63
CA TRP A 639 27.40 -6.14 3.11
C TRP A 639 28.21 -5.34 4.13
N SER A 640 28.32 -5.84 5.37
CA SER A 640 29.15 -5.22 6.41
C SER A 640 30.60 -5.64 6.25
N HIS A 641 31.51 -4.72 6.20
CA HIS A 641 32.95 -5.00 6.16
C HIS A 641 33.73 -4.19 7.19
N GLY A 642 34.89 -4.70 7.56
CA GLY A 642 35.90 -4.02 8.36
C GLY A 642 36.98 -3.37 7.49
N ASP A 643 38.23 -3.78 7.67
CA ASP A 643 39.38 -3.26 6.91
C ASP A 643 39.49 -3.83 5.49
N VAL A 644 38.85 -4.96 5.21
CA VAL A 644 38.82 -5.61 3.88
C VAL A 644 37.49 -5.34 3.24
N ALA A 645 37.49 -4.53 2.18
CA ALA A 645 36.27 -4.09 1.50
C ALA A 645 35.59 -5.19 0.65
N ASP A 646 36.20 -6.37 0.53
CA ASP A 646 35.63 -7.48 -0.23
C ASP A 646 34.42 -8.05 0.54
N VAL A 647 33.28 -8.09 -0.16
CA VAL A 647 32.05 -8.74 0.32
C VAL A 647 31.45 -9.59 -0.79
N SER A 648 30.78 -10.67 -0.41
CA SER A 648 30.11 -11.56 -1.37
C SER A 648 28.79 -12.08 -0.82
N SER A 649 27.79 -12.18 -1.70
CA SER A 649 26.51 -12.86 -1.43
C SER A 649 26.59 -14.39 -1.56
N ALA A 650 27.73 -14.93 -1.93
CA ALA A 650 27.96 -16.36 -2.03
C ALA A 650 27.79 -17.06 -0.67
N SER A 651 27.58 -18.36 -0.72
CA SER A 651 27.49 -19.21 0.46
C SER A 651 28.10 -20.58 0.19
N ALA A 652 28.67 -21.19 1.22
CA ALA A 652 29.20 -22.52 1.12
C ALA A 652 28.90 -23.38 2.38
N PRO A 653 28.92 -24.71 2.26
CA PRO A 653 28.86 -25.59 3.42
C PRO A 653 29.90 -25.18 4.46
N LEU A 654 29.49 -25.00 5.70
CA LEU A 654 30.40 -24.59 6.78
C LEU A 654 31.26 -25.77 7.23
N ARG A 655 32.53 -25.75 6.83
CA ARG A 655 33.47 -26.82 7.09
C ARG A 655 34.03 -26.75 8.51
N ALA A 656 34.38 -25.56 9.00
CA ALA A 656 35.04 -25.41 10.28
C ALA A 656 34.87 -23.96 10.83
N ILE A 657 34.93 -23.87 12.15
CA ILE A 657 35.05 -22.62 12.90
C ILE A 657 36.45 -22.52 13.49
N LEU A 658 37.17 -21.42 13.17
CA LEU A 658 38.55 -21.22 13.62
C LEU A 658 38.62 -20.01 14.56
N PHE A 659 38.99 -20.26 15.81
CA PHE A 659 39.21 -19.21 16.82
C PHE A 659 40.65 -18.71 16.71
N LEU A 660 40.79 -17.44 16.35
CA LEU A 660 42.07 -16.82 16.04
C LEU A 660 42.93 -16.56 17.29
N GLN A 661 44.20 -16.87 17.19
CA GLN A 661 45.22 -16.56 18.21
C GLN A 661 46.54 -16.20 17.49
N GLN A 662 47.00 -14.98 17.65
CA GLN A 662 48.32 -14.57 17.17
C GLN A 662 49.41 -15.37 17.92
N ALA A 663 50.39 -15.89 17.18
CA ALA A 663 51.47 -16.67 17.70
C ALA A 663 52.69 -16.62 16.76
N ASP A 664 53.85 -17.05 17.19
CA ASP A 664 55.05 -17.19 16.36
C ASP A 664 55.09 -18.49 15.56
N GLU A 665 54.05 -19.31 15.65
CA GLU A 665 53.90 -20.59 14.93
C GLU A 665 52.56 -20.65 14.16
N ASN A 666 52.53 -21.40 13.09
CA ASN A 666 51.36 -21.65 12.27
C ASN A 666 50.80 -23.05 12.49
N ALA A 667 49.65 -23.15 13.19
CA ALA A 667 49.03 -24.44 13.51
C ALA A 667 47.52 -24.32 13.62
N ILE A 668 46.79 -25.35 13.18
CA ILE A 668 45.34 -25.52 13.39
C ILE A 668 45.14 -26.68 14.37
N ILE A 669 44.74 -26.36 15.60
CA ILE A 669 44.63 -27.28 16.72
C ILE A 669 43.17 -27.54 17.03
N PRO A 670 42.68 -28.82 17.03
CA PRO A 670 41.28 -29.09 17.42
C PRO A 670 40.94 -28.53 18.79
N LEU A 671 39.81 -27.83 18.87
CA LEU A 671 39.24 -27.33 20.13
C LEU A 671 38.01 -28.16 20.48
N THR A 672 38.16 -29.00 21.55
CA THR A 672 37.10 -29.95 21.96
C THR A 672 36.38 -29.51 23.25
N ASP A 673 36.91 -28.51 23.94
CA ASP A 673 36.23 -27.96 25.12
C ASP A 673 34.98 -27.16 24.74
N ARG A 674 33.83 -27.82 24.90
CA ARG A 674 32.52 -27.26 24.56
C ARG A 674 32.20 -25.96 25.30
N LYS A 675 32.64 -25.84 26.57
CA LYS A 675 32.40 -24.63 27.38
C LYS A 675 33.18 -23.44 26.80
N GLU A 676 34.42 -23.71 26.40
CA GLU A 676 35.29 -22.69 25.80
C GLU A 676 34.74 -22.26 24.40
N ILE A 677 34.29 -23.23 23.58
CA ILE A 677 33.64 -22.94 22.29
C ILE A 677 32.40 -22.05 22.50
N TRP A 678 31.52 -22.46 23.41
CA TRP A 678 30.32 -21.71 23.79
C TRP A 678 30.64 -20.28 24.22
N ARG A 679 31.61 -20.11 25.13
CA ARG A 679 32.00 -18.81 25.62
C ARG A 679 32.50 -17.88 24.49
N ARG A 680 33.25 -18.40 23.53
CA ARG A 680 33.80 -17.64 22.40
C ARG A 680 32.73 -17.28 21.40
N LEU A 681 31.84 -18.20 21.06
CA LEU A 681 30.70 -17.94 20.15
C LEU A 681 29.75 -16.89 20.74
N LEU A 682 29.37 -17.06 22.00
CA LEU A 682 28.45 -16.11 22.69
C LEU A 682 29.05 -14.70 22.79
N ALA A 683 30.38 -14.59 22.90
CA ALA A 683 31.06 -13.29 22.94
C ALA A 683 30.99 -12.52 21.61
N THR A 684 30.84 -13.25 20.49
CA THR A 684 30.78 -12.66 19.15
C THR A 684 29.38 -12.66 18.54
N LEU A 685 28.40 -13.21 19.25
CA LEU A 685 27.01 -13.19 18.82
C LEU A 685 26.47 -11.76 18.75
N ILE A 686 25.87 -11.41 17.62
CA ILE A 686 25.08 -10.20 17.48
C ILE A 686 23.70 -10.47 18.11
N LYS A 687 23.44 -9.84 19.22
CA LYS A 687 22.35 -10.19 20.15
C LYS A 687 20.98 -9.78 19.64
N PRO A 688 19.94 -10.64 19.77
CA PRO A 688 18.55 -10.28 19.50
C PRO A 688 18.00 -9.47 20.68
N MET A 689 17.91 -8.21 20.61
CA MET A 689 17.88 -7.24 21.73
C MET A 689 16.86 -7.48 22.86
N VAL A 690 15.65 -8.06 22.69
CA VAL A 690 14.56 -7.80 23.64
C VAL A 690 13.77 -8.97 24.18
N THR A 691 13.58 -10.10 23.47
CA THR A 691 12.73 -11.17 23.99
C THR A 691 13.47 -12.42 24.42
N ALA A 692 12.98 -13.04 25.49
CA ALA A 692 13.48 -14.34 25.92
C ALA A 692 13.33 -15.43 24.83
N GLU A 693 12.28 -15.33 24.02
CA GLU A 693 12.02 -16.26 22.93
C GLU A 693 13.11 -16.22 21.84
N TRP A 694 13.50 -15.02 21.37
CA TRP A 694 14.58 -14.88 20.39
C TRP A 694 15.92 -15.30 20.96
N TRP A 695 16.18 -14.96 22.24
CA TRP A 695 17.38 -15.45 22.93
C TRP A 695 17.42 -16.97 22.96
N GLN A 696 16.31 -17.64 23.29
CA GLN A 696 16.25 -19.09 23.31
C GLN A 696 16.54 -19.70 21.92
N LYS A 697 15.90 -19.16 20.87
CA LYS A 697 16.12 -19.59 19.47
C LYS A 697 17.61 -19.48 19.08
N GLU A 698 18.24 -18.34 19.35
CA GLU A 698 19.67 -18.16 19.04
C GLU A 698 20.58 -19.07 19.87
N LEU A 699 20.28 -19.26 21.14
CA LEU A 699 21.05 -20.17 21.99
C LEU A 699 20.90 -21.62 21.52
N ASP A 700 19.72 -22.03 21.06
CA ASP A 700 19.51 -23.36 20.49
C ASP A 700 20.33 -23.56 19.19
N VAL A 701 20.39 -22.52 18.34
CA VAL A 701 21.25 -22.53 17.14
C VAL A 701 22.73 -22.61 17.52
N LEU A 702 23.18 -21.83 18.49
CA LEU A 702 24.56 -21.91 18.97
C LEU A 702 24.89 -23.29 19.55
N GLN A 703 23.96 -23.90 20.30
CA GLN A 703 24.14 -25.26 20.84
C GLN A 703 24.30 -26.25 19.70
N ALA A 704 23.46 -26.17 18.67
CA ALA A 704 23.57 -27.06 17.52
C ALA A 704 24.91 -26.87 16.75
N ILE A 705 25.40 -25.62 16.62
CA ILE A 705 26.72 -25.32 16.04
C ILE A 705 27.81 -26.00 16.86
N VAL A 706 27.80 -25.87 18.20
CA VAL A 706 28.79 -26.49 19.10
C VAL A 706 28.79 -28.02 19.00
N ASP A 707 27.62 -28.60 18.75
CA ASP A 707 27.47 -30.06 18.67
C ASP A 707 27.86 -30.65 17.30
N GLU A 708 27.64 -29.87 16.23
CA GLU A 708 27.71 -30.41 14.86
C GLU A 708 28.92 -29.91 14.05
N ILE A 709 29.49 -28.73 14.36
CA ILE A 709 30.54 -28.12 13.56
C ILE A 709 31.92 -28.28 14.20
N PRO A 710 32.92 -28.78 13.47
CA PRO A 710 34.30 -28.89 13.93
C PRO A 710 34.86 -27.48 14.29
N CYS A 711 35.43 -27.36 15.49
CA CYS A 711 36.03 -26.13 15.99
C CYS A 711 37.54 -26.32 16.22
N TYR A 712 38.30 -25.26 15.91
CA TYR A 712 39.75 -25.26 16.03
C TYR A 712 40.25 -23.94 16.66
N THR A 713 41.39 -24.00 17.35
CA THR A 713 42.22 -22.85 17.59
C THR A 713 43.23 -22.69 16.46
N MET A 714 43.22 -21.56 15.77
CA MET A 714 44.17 -21.24 14.72
C MET A 714 45.24 -20.32 15.29
N ARG A 715 46.46 -20.84 15.45
CA ARG A 715 47.65 -20.08 15.78
C ARG A 715 48.33 -19.65 14.50
N PHE A 716 48.72 -18.40 14.37
CA PHE A 716 49.33 -17.91 13.14
C PHE A 716 50.15 -16.64 13.33
N ASP A 717 51.17 -16.52 12.50
CA ASP A 717 51.99 -15.32 12.30
C ASP A 717 51.57 -14.58 11.01
N GLN A 718 52.30 -13.57 10.64
CA GLN A 718 52.03 -12.77 9.42
C GLN A 718 52.76 -13.35 8.16
N SER A 719 53.44 -14.47 8.23
CA SER A 719 54.20 -15.05 7.14
C SER A 719 53.34 -15.61 5.98
N GLY A 720 52.05 -15.85 6.26
CA GLY A 720 51.12 -16.51 5.34
C GLY A 720 51.27 -18.03 5.25
N ALA A 721 52.15 -18.67 6.04
CA ALA A 721 52.32 -20.09 6.05
C ALA A 721 51.05 -20.87 6.49
N ILE A 722 50.20 -20.23 7.30
CA ILE A 722 48.91 -20.77 7.76
C ILE A 722 47.96 -21.10 6.58
N VAL A 723 48.08 -20.41 5.46
CA VAL A 723 47.19 -20.61 4.28
C VAL A 723 47.24 -22.03 3.76
N ALA A 724 48.43 -22.69 3.77
CA ALA A 724 48.56 -24.08 3.33
C ALA A 724 47.77 -25.04 4.25
N GLU A 725 47.71 -24.76 5.55
CA GLU A 725 46.94 -25.53 6.51
C GLU A 725 45.43 -25.32 6.33
N LEU A 726 44.99 -24.07 6.02
CA LEU A 726 43.59 -23.77 5.74
C LEU A 726 43.09 -24.46 4.47
N VAL A 727 43.91 -24.51 3.40
CA VAL A 727 43.60 -25.27 2.18
C VAL A 727 43.46 -26.76 2.47
N ARG A 728 44.42 -27.35 3.20
CA ARG A 728 44.33 -28.76 3.61
C ARG A 728 43.09 -29.05 4.46
N LEU A 729 42.68 -28.13 5.34
CA LEU A 729 41.47 -28.26 6.15
C LEU A 729 40.20 -28.24 5.28
N ALA A 730 40.16 -27.36 4.28
CA ALA A 730 39.06 -27.30 3.32
C ALA A 730 38.96 -28.55 2.45
N ASP A 731 40.09 -29.14 2.02
CA ASP A 731 40.15 -30.32 1.12
C ASP A 731 39.93 -31.67 1.85
N ARG A 732 39.94 -31.73 3.17
CA ARG A 732 39.62 -32.94 3.91
C ARG A 732 38.16 -33.34 3.66
N SER A 733 37.90 -34.49 3.08
CA SER A 733 36.57 -35.08 2.84
C SER A 733 35.81 -35.41 4.13
#